data_5dc800079f6b36ae8625d30e8825c91a
#
_entry.id   5dc800079f6b36ae8625d30e8825c91a
#
_cell.length_a   1.000
_cell.length_b   1.000
_cell.length_c   1.000
_cell.angle_alpha   90.00
_cell.angle_beta   90.00
_cell.angle_gamma   90.00
#
_symmetry.space_group_name_H-M   'P 1'
#
loop_
_entity.id
_entity.type
_entity.pdbx_description
1 polymer ?
#
loop_
_entity_poly.entity_id
_entity_poly.type
_entity_poly.pdbx_seq_one_letter_code
_entity_poly.pdbx_strand_id
1 'polypeptide(L)'
;MRYVYIFTLLFLLPAPVFAQAKRAKPRQARSHLCNSSVRDWADRVLSNDAKIRTTAEAALVHDAGRSLPLLRRFLNTENDDLHLETFEIIRRIGPPAIPLQLELLRDKDVSFRRFAADAFIDLAPDTASIQPALTRALRDEDAMVAGDAARALGALGTKAAPSVGALVKTLSHEEPYVRIYAAEALATVGPGAALATKDLAKALGDPVPGVRWAAAEALAGIGPAAHSAVPQLIEALKDQFLYVRICAVEALGSIGPQAQKAREALKATANDPAVRIQAEWALSRIAGIESEKPISSHGAFRPSISIEPPKTKPPTGNPPTAWDTSTGRNIIWSVELGNEVYGSPVVAGDTVYVGTDNTLKMNPAFQEDAGVLMAFRAKDGAFLWQDVAPRLDRGLRDFLLPSTTSVPYVEGERLYYVTSDCQLRCLDTNGFVDGENNGPYRNEVFKDKAAADIIWQLDMPALGVFPHEACNSEVLSLGDLLLVSTSNGQNEGHNRVPSPRAPSLIAVDKRSGELVWRAIGAGGRVLHGAWSSPVAAEVNGRMQVLFGGGDGVLRAYDAASGDEVWQFDGNPKDARLLPRAGVFSRSSIIASPVFAEGRVFIAMGQSPGHGNAPSLVYAINPNGQGDVTSTNVLWTSHEVGRVVGTPIVKDGLLYVGDLGGTVHCLDAATGTELWKHETNDAIWGCMLLTGDRLYVGNAGGLMTVLRASRSKEVLSQIEMDAPLYSRPAVVGEALYLATANRLYLIAAKP
;
A
#
# COMPACT_ATOMS: atom_id res chain seq x y z
N MET A 1 9.45 -14.91 25.84
CA MET A 1 8.48 -16.01 26.08
C MET A 1 7.31 -15.62 26.99
N ARG A 2 6.69 -14.44 26.89
CA ARG A 2 5.50 -14.05 27.69
C ARG A 2 4.50 -13.13 27.00
N TYR A 3 4.61 -12.89 25.69
CA TYR A 3 3.71 -11.99 24.96
C TYR A 3 2.94 -12.64 23.79
N VAL A 4 3.17 -13.92 23.47
CA VAL A 4 2.48 -14.65 22.38
C VAL A 4 1.12 -15.22 22.79
N TYR A 5 0.75 -15.24 24.08
CA TYR A 5 -0.45 -15.92 24.58
C TYR A 5 -1.71 -15.06 24.75
N ILE A 6 -1.70 -13.76 24.42
CA ILE A 6 -2.88 -12.88 24.62
C ILE A 6 -3.81 -12.84 23.39
N PHE A 7 -3.38 -13.28 22.22
CA PHE A 7 -4.21 -13.22 21.00
C PHE A 7 -5.14 -14.42 20.77
N THR A 8 -5.02 -15.51 21.51
CA THR A 8 -5.77 -16.76 21.24
C THR A 8 -7.06 -16.92 22.05
N LEU A 9 -7.43 -15.99 22.93
CA LEU A 9 -8.55 -16.21 23.88
C LEU A 9 -9.80 -15.32 23.67
N LEU A 10 -9.93 -14.61 22.53
CA LEU A 10 -11.07 -13.74 22.25
C LEU A 10 -11.99 -14.20 21.11
N PHE A 11 -11.90 -15.46 20.66
CA PHE A 11 -12.62 -15.94 19.47
C PHE A 11 -13.56 -17.15 19.67
N LEU A 12 -14.25 -17.23 20.79
CA LEU A 12 -15.32 -18.24 20.95
C LEU A 12 -16.61 -17.61 21.46
N LEU A 13 -17.41 -17.02 20.55
CA LEU A 13 -18.85 -16.86 20.73
C LEU A 13 -19.58 -17.04 19.38
N PRO A 14 -20.67 -17.83 19.33
CA PRO A 14 -21.37 -18.17 18.08
C PRO A 14 -22.22 -16.99 17.58
N ALA A 15 -22.34 -16.88 16.26
CA ALA A 15 -23.12 -15.86 15.56
C ALA A 15 -24.64 -16.01 15.80
N PRO A 16 -25.39 -14.90 16.00
CA PRO A 16 -26.85 -14.93 15.98
C PRO A 16 -27.42 -14.78 14.57
N VAL A 17 -28.46 -15.58 14.33
CA VAL A 17 -29.29 -15.69 13.14
C VAL A 17 -29.95 -14.35 12.79
N PHE A 18 -29.85 -13.93 11.53
CA PHE A 18 -30.53 -12.72 11.02
C PHE A 18 -32.04 -12.96 10.81
N ALA A 19 -32.85 -12.22 11.55
CA ALA A 19 -34.28 -12.04 11.26
C ALA A 19 -34.49 -10.66 10.61
N GLN A 20 -35.22 -10.65 9.49
CA GLN A 20 -35.60 -9.43 8.75
C GLN A 20 -36.38 -8.44 9.63
N ALA A 21 -35.85 -7.24 9.85
CA ALA A 21 -36.53 -6.15 10.54
C ALA A 21 -37.09 -5.13 9.55
N LYS A 22 -38.41 -4.93 9.60
CA LYS A 22 -39.16 -3.92 8.85
C LYS A 22 -38.72 -2.50 9.29
N ARG A 23 -38.55 -1.60 8.32
CA ARG A 23 -38.22 -0.17 8.52
C ARG A 23 -39.19 0.50 9.49
N ALA A 24 -38.69 0.96 10.63
CA ALA A 24 -39.40 1.81 11.55
C ALA A 24 -39.17 3.29 11.20
N LYS A 25 -40.25 4.08 11.30
CA LYS A 25 -40.28 5.51 10.93
C LYS A 25 -39.49 6.39 11.94
N PRO A 26 -38.87 7.50 11.51
CA PRO A 26 -37.88 8.30 12.30
C PRO A 26 -38.48 9.17 13.44
N ARG A 27 -39.69 8.93 13.95
CA ARG A 27 -40.35 9.84 14.88
C ARG A 27 -39.99 9.67 16.37
N GLN A 28 -39.31 8.59 16.78
CA GLN A 28 -39.03 8.32 18.21
C GLN A 28 -37.64 8.81 18.70
N ALA A 29 -36.70 9.15 17.84
CA ALA A 29 -35.36 9.59 18.26
C ALA A 29 -35.31 11.02 18.85
N ARG A 30 -36.31 11.88 18.56
CA ARG A 30 -36.31 13.29 18.98
C ARG A 30 -36.51 13.54 20.48
N SER A 31 -37.06 12.60 21.25
CA SER A 31 -37.42 12.83 22.66
C SER A 31 -36.32 12.43 23.68
N HIS A 32 -35.29 11.71 23.27
CA HIS A 32 -34.31 11.11 24.20
C HIS A 32 -33.09 11.98 24.50
N LEU A 33 -32.70 12.91 23.63
CA LEU A 33 -31.54 13.80 23.85
C LEU A 33 -31.72 14.77 25.04
N CYS A 34 -32.98 15.06 25.46
CA CYS A 34 -33.24 16.03 26.49
C CYS A 34 -33.10 15.53 27.95
N ASN A 35 -33.13 14.23 28.22
CA ASN A 35 -33.22 13.67 29.58
C ASN A 35 -32.12 12.69 30.00
N SER A 36 -31.16 12.36 29.12
CA SER A 36 -30.08 11.41 29.45
C SER A 36 -28.82 12.15 29.93
N SER A 37 -28.14 11.58 30.94
CA SER A 37 -26.88 12.14 31.46
C SER A 37 -25.74 11.99 30.46
N VAL A 38 -24.63 12.74 30.67
CA VAL A 38 -23.40 12.58 29.89
C VAL A 38 -22.93 11.13 29.93
N ARG A 39 -23.01 10.49 31.09
CA ARG A 39 -22.64 9.10 31.32
C ARG A 39 -23.50 8.13 30.52
N ASP A 40 -24.83 8.32 30.52
CA ASP A 40 -25.73 7.42 29.77
C ASP A 40 -25.47 7.47 28.26
N TRP A 41 -25.09 8.64 27.73
CA TRP A 41 -24.73 8.77 26.32
C TRP A 41 -23.37 8.18 26.03
N ALA A 42 -22.36 8.35 26.91
CA ALA A 42 -21.06 7.70 26.79
C ALA A 42 -21.18 6.17 26.79
N ASP A 43 -21.95 5.61 27.75
CA ASP A 43 -22.20 4.17 27.83
C ASP A 43 -22.89 3.61 26.58
N ARG A 44 -23.76 4.40 25.94
CA ARG A 44 -24.42 4.01 24.67
C ARG A 44 -23.46 4.08 23.48
N VAL A 45 -22.62 5.08 23.41
CA VAL A 45 -21.63 5.26 22.35
C VAL A 45 -20.56 4.19 22.43
N LEU A 46 -20.15 3.77 23.64
CA LEU A 46 -19.19 2.71 23.90
C LEU A 46 -19.82 1.31 23.99
N SER A 47 -21.13 1.18 23.77
CA SER A 47 -21.82 -0.10 23.92
C SER A 47 -21.29 -1.17 22.96
N ASN A 48 -21.06 -2.37 23.46
CA ASN A 48 -20.75 -3.55 22.66
C ASN A 48 -21.93 -4.00 21.78
N ASP A 49 -23.17 -3.61 22.13
CA ASP A 49 -24.34 -3.82 21.26
C ASP A 49 -24.31 -2.81 20.12
N ALA A 50 -24.02 -3.31 18.93
CA ALA A 50 -23.96 -2.52 17.71
C ALA A 50 -25.23 -1.71 17.42
N LYS A 51 -26.39 -2.22 17.78
CA LYS A 51 -27.68 -1.54 17.56
C LYS A 51 -27.84 -0.34 18.52
N ILE A 52 -27.46 -0.48 19.78
CA ILE A 52 -27.46 0.61 20.76
C ILE A 52 -26.48 1.70 20.31
N ARG A 53 -25.27 1.30 19.98
CA ARG A 53 -24.20 2.19 19.54
C ARG A 53 -24.59 2.97 18.27
N THR A 54 -25.01 2.27 17.18
CA THR A 54 -25.39 2.92 15.92
C THR A 54 -26.57 3.88 16.09
N THR A 55 -27.54 3.55 16.98
CA THR A 55 -28.68 4.41 17.26
C THR A 55 -28.23 5.67 17.98
N ALA A 56 -27.33 5.55 18.97
CA ALA A 56 -26.81 6.68 19.74
C ALA A 56 -26.06 7.67 18.84
N GLU A 57 -25.15 7.16 18.01
CA GLU A 57 -24.38 8.02 17.12
C GLU A 57 -25.23 8.67 16.02
N ALA A 58 -26.14 7.93 15.40
CA ALA A 58 -27.06 8.51 14.42
C ALA A 58 -27.87 9.67 15.04
N ALA A 59 -28.26 9.54 16.30
CA ALA A 59 -28.95 10.59 17.02
C ALA A 59 -28.01 11.79 17.26
N LEU A 60 -26.78 11.57 17.66
CA LEU A 60 -25.78 12.62 17.91
C LEU A 60 -25.39 13.36 16.62
N VAL A 61 -25.23 12.66 15.52
CA VAL A 61 -24.94 13.27 14.21
C VAL A 61 -26.15 14.05 13.68
N HIS A 62 -27.38 13.56 13.89
CA HIS A 62 -28.58 14.20 13.35
C HIS A 62 -28.91 15.54 14.02
N ASP A 63 -28.64 15.68 15.32
CA ASP A 63 -28.94 16.91 16.10
C ASP A 63 -27.64 17.57 16.58
N ALA A 64 -26.83 18.04 15.62
CA ALA A 64 -25.54 18.67 15.89
C ALA A 64 -25.61 19.80 16.93
N GLY A 65 -26.66 20.62 16.91
CA GLY A 65 -26.80 21.75 17.83
C GLY A 65 -26.85 21.36 19.31
N ARG A 66 -27.46 20.20 19.61
CA ARG A 66 -27.53 19.68 20.98
C ARG A 66 -26.37 18.75 21.30
N SER A 67 -25.82 18.09 20.29
CA SER A 67 -24.77 17.09 20.46
C SER A 67 -23.41 17.71 20.70
N LEU A 68 -23.06 18.81 20.03
CA LEU A 68 -21.72 19.41 20.15
C LEU A 68 -21.31 19.76 21.58
N PRO A 69 -22.19 20.38 22.44
CA PRO A 69 -21.87 20.60 23.86
C PRO A 69 -21.66 19.29 24.64
N LEU A 70 -22.36 18.21 24.29
CA LEU A 70 -22.20 16.90 24.90
C LEU A 70 -20.88 16.25 24.46
N LEU A 71 -20.57 16.26 23.15
CA LEU A 71 -19.34 15.77 22.59
C LEU A 71 -18.11 16.47 23.19
N ARG A 72 -18.19 17.79 23.41
CA ARG A 72 -17.14 18.53 24.14
C ARG A 72 -16.92 18.01 25.57
N ARG A 73 -17.97 17.56 26.25
CA ARG A 73 -17.88 16.95 27.59
C ARG A 73 -17.26 15.55 27.53
N PHE A 74 -17.50 14.77 26.47
CA PHE A 74 -16.84 13.49 26.26
C PHE A 74 -15.33 13.66 26.16
N LEU A 75 -14.86 14.67 25.42
CA LEU A 75 -13.43 15.01 25.29
C LEU A 75 -12.78 15.53 26.58
N ASN A 76 -13.56 15.87 27.62
CA ASN A 76 -13.05 16.25 28.94
C ASN A 76 -12.91 15.05 29.91
N THR A 77 -13.16 13.83 29.46
CA THR A 77 -12.98 12.61 30.24
C THR A 77 -11.56 12.08 30.06
N GLU A 78 -11.13 11.13 30.88
CA GLU A 78 -9.85 10.40 30.73
C GLU A 78 -10.09 9.06 30.00
N ASN A 79 -11.00 9.00 29.06
CA ASN A 79 -11.37 7.78 28.35
C ASN A 79 -11.04 7.93 26.85
N ASP A 80 -9.95 7.32 26.44
CA ASP A 80 -9.42 7.40 25.08
C ASP A 80 -10.38 6.78 24.04
N ASP A 81 -11.08 5.69 24.38
CA ASP A 81 -12.07 5.08 23.50
C ASP A 81 -13.23 6.04 23.24
N LEU A 82 -13.67 6.77 24.27
CA LEU A 82 -14.71 7.77 24.13
C LEU A 82 -14.23 8.98 23.32
N HIS A 83 -12.95 9.36 23.42
CA HIS A 83 -12.35 10.39 22.59
C HIS A 83 -12.40 10.00 21.12
N LEU A 84 -11.97 8.77 20.77
CA LEU A 84 -11.96 8.28 19.40
C LEU A 84 -13.37 8.28 18.79
N GLU A 85 -14.36 7.76 19.51
CA GLU A 85 -15.77 7.79 19.09
C GLU A 85 -16.30 9.21 18.92
N THR A 86 -15.92 10.10 19.83
CA THR A 86 -16.30 11.51 19.77
C THR A 86 -15.73 12.19 18.54
N PHE A 87 -14.48 11.94 18.21
CA PHE A 87 -13.83 12.47 17.01
C PHE A 87 -14.55 12.03 15.74
N GLU A 88 -14.93 10.75 15.67
CA GLU A 88 -15.66 10.23 14.52
C GLU A 88 -17.06 10.85 14.39
N ILE A 89 -17.77 11.02 15.50
CA ILE A 89 -19.07 11.70 15.51
C ILE A 89 -18.93 13.16 15.05
N ILE A 90 -17.92 13.90 15.54
CA ILE A 90 -17.63 15.28 15.15
C ILE A 90 -17.35 15.36 13.64
N ARG A 91 -16.53 14.46 13.10
CA ARG A 91 -16.22 14.39 11.66
C ARG A 91 -17.49 14.18 10.84
N ARG A 92 -18.38 13.28 11.26
CA ARG A 92 -19.65 12.97 10.59
C ARG A 92 -20.69 14.09 10.69
N ILE A 93 -20.64 14.92 11.72
CA ILE A 93 -21.46 16.14 11.81
C ILE A 93 -21.06 17.11 10.68
N GLY A 94 -19.78 17.17 10.32
CA GLY A 94 -19.27 17.99 9.23
C GLY A 94 -19.28 19.49 9.56
N PRO A 95 -19.65 20.37 8.61
CA PRO A 95 -19.53 21.83 8.76
C PRO A 95 -20.13 22.43 10.04
N PRO A 96 -21.25 21.95 10.60
CA PRO A 96 -21.76 22.45 11.89
C PRO A 96 -20.79 22.27 13.06
N ALA A 97 -19.83 21.35 12.98
CA ALA A 97 -18.84 21.09 14.02
C ALA A 97 -17.59 22.00 13.94
N ILE A 98 -17.46 22.82 12.91
CA ILE A 98 -16.28 23.70 12.71
C ILE A 98 -15.96 24.56 13.95
N PRO A 99 -16.91 25.19 14.66
CA PRO A 99 -16.58 25.94 15.87
C PRO A 99 -15.87 25.09 16.94
N LEU A 100 -16.30 23.87 17.16
CA LEU A 100 -15.65 22.94 18.10
C LEU A 100 -14.28 22.52 17.59
N GLN A 101 -14.14 22.19 16.30
CA GLN A 101 -12.84 21.82 15.70
C GLN A 101 -11.83 22.97 15.74
N LEU A 102 -12.26 24.22 15.58
CA LEU A 102 -11.41 25.41 15.77
C LEU A 102 -10.94 25.60 17.22
N GLU A 103 -11.76 25.16 18.20
CA GLU A 103 -11.37 25.11 19.60
C GLU A 103 -10.31 24.01 19.80
N LEU A 104 -10.57 22.79 19.32
CA LEU A 104 -9.67 21.65 19.44
C LEU A 104 -8.33 21.89 18.77
N LEU A 105 -8.27 22.63 17.66
CA LEU A 105 -7.01 23.00 16.99
C LEU A 105 -6.09 23.88 17.87
N ARG A 106 -6.57 24.35 19.02
CA ARG A 106 -5.81 25.16 19.99
C ARG A 106 -5.70 24.48 21.35
N ASP A 107 -6.14 23.23 21.45
CA ASP A 107 -6.12 22.51 22.71
C ASP A 107 -4.67 22.23 23.14
N LYS A 108 -4.47 22.13 24.47
CA LYS A 108 -3.16 21.74 25.03
C LYS A 108 -2.76 20.31 24.66
N ASP A 109 -3.76 19.44 24.47
CA ASP A 109 -3.57 18.06 24.08
C ASP A 109 -3.27 17.98 22.58
N VAL A 110 -2.12 17.44 22.24
CA VAL A 110 -1.67 17.28 20.85
C VAL A 110 -2.60 16.39 20.04
N SER A 111 -3.20 15.37 20.66
CA SER A 111 -4.13 14.45 19.97
C SER A 111 -5.36 15.19 19.46
N PHE A 112 -5.87 16.16 20.23
CA PHE A 112 -6.99 17.01 19.83
C PHE A 112 -6.61 17.96 18.71
N ARG A 113 -5.40 18.56 18.78
CA ARG A 113 -4.90 19.43 17.69
C ARG A 113 -4.72 18.64 16.40
N ARG A 114 -4.12 17.42 16.47
CA ARG A 114 -3.94 16.52 15.30
C ARG A 114 -5.27 16.17 14.67
N PHE A 115 -6.25 15.72 15.49
CA PHE A 115 -7.60 15.42 15.00
C PHE A 115 -8.22 16.61 14.27
N ALA A 116 -8.16 17.79 14.86
CA ALA A 116 -8.78 18.98 14.28
C ALA A 116 -8.09 19.40 12.96
N ALA A 117 -6.75 19.35 12.90
CA ALA A 117 -6.01 19.71 11.69
C ALA A 117 -6.32 18.76 10.53
N ASP A 118 -6.37 17.45 10.79
CA ASP A 118 -6.73 16.42 9.81
C ASP A 118 -8.18 16.55 9.34
N ALA A 119 -9.12 16.73 10.27
CA ALA A 119 -10.54 16.88 9.93
C ALA A 119 -10.81 18.10 9.02
N PHE A 120 -10.00 19.13 9.10
CA PHE A 120 -10.12 20.30 8.22
C PHE A 120 -9.72 20.02 6.77
N ILE A 121 -8.99 18.97 6.47
CA ILE A 121 -8.64 18.60 5.08
C ILE A 121 -9.93 18.31 4.29
N ASP A 122 -10.85 17.56 4.89
CA ASP A 122 -12.13 17.19 4.25
C ASP A 122 -13.11 18.36 4.16
N LEU A 123 -13.05 19.30 5.10
CA LEU A 123 -13.95 20.45 5.20
C LEU A 123 -13.46 21.68 4.43
N ALA A 124 -12.16 21.76 4.12
CA ALA A 124 -11.53 22.93 3.56
C ALA A 124 -12.14 23.40 2.23
N PRO A 125 -12.47 22.54 1.25
CA PRO A 125 -12.96 23.00 -0.05
C PRO A 125 -14.14 23.97 0.03
N ASP A 126 -15.01 23.77 1.02
CA ASP A 126 -16.27 24.52 1.17
C ASP A 126 -16.21 25.64 2.23
N THR A 127 -15.11 25.75 3.01
CA THR A 127 -15.09 26.59 4.22
C THR A 127 -13.85 27.47 4.33
N ALA A 128 -13.79 28.55 3.55
CA ALA A 128 -12.66 29.50 3.58
C ALA A 128 -12.44 30.18 4.96
N SER A 129 -13.42 30.19 5.85
CA SER A 129 -13.32 30.81 7.19
C SER A 129 -12.32 30.12 8.13
N ILE A 130 -11.91 28.88 7.84
CA ILE A 130 -10.91 28.14 8.62
C ILE A 130 -9.48 28.56 8.30
N GLN A 131 -9.23 29.22 7.15
CA GLN A 131 -7.90 29.58 6.67
C GLN A 131 -7.01 30.31 7.70
N PRO A 132 -7.49 31.31 8.49
CA PRO A 132 -6.64 31.99 9.47
C PRO A 132 -6.20 31.07 10.63
N ALA A 133 -7.00 30.07 10.98
CA ALA A 133 -6.65 29.09 12.01
C ALA A 133 -5.60 28.11 11.51
N LEU A 134 -5.76 27.59 10.30
CA LEU A 134 -4.79 26.74 9.64
C LEU A 134 -3.45 27.46 9.42
N THR A 135 -3.48 28.75 9.07
CA THR A 135 -2.25 29.55 8.93
C THR A 135 -1.45 29.63 10.23
N ARG A 136 -2.14 29.67 11.39
CA ARG A 136 -1.47 29.60 12.69
C ARG A 136 -0.91 28.22 12.98
N ALA A 137 -1.69 27.18 12.67
CA ALA A 137 -1.32 25.79 12.90
C ALA A 137 -0.09 25.33 12.09
N LEU A 138 0.29 26.03 11.00
CA LEU A 138 1.58 25.82 10.31
C LEU A 138 2.81 26.02 11.22
N ARG A 139 2.64 26.61 12.40
CA ARG A 139 3.71 26.86 13.38
C ARG A 139 3.54 26.04 14.65
N ASP A 140 2.70 25.02 14.62
CA ASP A 140 2.55 24.10 15.74
C ASP A 140 3.88 23.39 16.01
N GLU A 141 4.18 23.16 17.29
CA GLU A 141 5.35 22.41 17.71
C GLU A 141 5.31 20.94 17.23
N ASP A 142 4.11 20.44 16.97
CA ASP A 142 3.90 19.10 16.43
C ASP A 142 3.87 19.13 14.91
N ALA A 143 4.83 18.45 14.32
CA ALA A 143 5.00 18.42 12.86
C ALA A 143 3.79 17.85 12.11
N MET A 144 3.01 16.96 12.75
CA MET A 144 1.80 16.41 12.15
C MET A 144 0.71 17.48 12.05
N VAL A 145 0.52 18.27 13.09
CA VAL A 145 -0.41 19.41 13.07
C VAL A 145 -0.03 20.42 12.00
N ALA A 146 1.27 20.74 11.90
CA ALA A 146 1.79 21.65 10.89
C ALA A 146 1.60 21.11 9.46
N GLY A 147 1.89 19.82 9.25
CA GLY A 147 1.72 19.14 7.97
C GLY A 147 0.26 19.09 7.51
N ASP A 148 -0.66 18.69 8.41
CA ASP A 148 -2.08 18.63 8.09
C ASP A 148 -2.70 20.01 7.87
N ALA A 149 -2.22 21.03 8.59
CA ALA A 149 -2.60 22.42 8.33
C ALA A 149 -2.16 22.87 6.92
N ALA A 150 -0.95 22.48 6.47
CA ALA A 150 -0.50 22.76 5.10
C ALA A 150 -1.39 22.03 4.07
N ARG A 151 -1.73 20.76 4.29
CA ARG A 151 -2.64 19.99 3.44
C ARG A 151 -4.03 20.61 3.36
N ALA A 152 -4.60 20.98 4.50
CA ALA A 152 -5.92 21.64 4.55
C ALA A 152 -5.90 22.99 3.81
N LEU A 153 -4.79 23.75 3.91
CA LEU A 153 -4.61 24.96 3.11
C LEU A 153 -4.51 24.63 1.61
N GLY A 154 -3.84 23.54 1.25
CA GLY A 154 -3.80 23.04 -0.12
C GLY A 154 -5.20 22.70 -0.66
N ALA A 155 -6.05 22.05 0.16
CA ALA A 155 -7.43 21.73 -0.20
C ALA A 155 -8.30 23.00 -0.39
N LEU A 156 -7.99 24.10 0.26
CA LEU A 156 -8.63 25.42 0.01
C LEU A 156 -8.27 26.00 -1.38
N GLY A 157 -7.22 25.52 -2.02
CA GLY A 157 -6.76 26.00 -3.31
C GLY A 157 -6.48 27.52 -3.30
N THR A 158 -6.99 28.25 -4.28
CA THR A 158 -6.79 29.72 -4.41
C THR A 158 -7.27 30.52 -3.20
N LYS A 159 -8.21 30.00 -2.40
CA LYS A 159 -8.70 30.64 -1.16
C LYS A 159 -7.59 30.70 -0.07
N ALA A 160 -6.55 29.89 -0.19
CA ALA A 160 -5.40 29.92 0.72
C ALA A 160 -4.33 30.97 0.38
N ALA A 161 -4.54 31.82 -0.64
CA ALA A 161 -3.59 32.86 -1.02
C ALA A 161 -3.12 33.77 0.14
N PRO A 162 -3.96 34.13 1.15
CA PRO A 162 -3.48 34.90 2.30
C PRO A 162 -2.47 34.13 3.18
N SER A 163 -2.35 32.81 3.06
CA SER A 163 -1.43 31.97 3.82
C SER A 163 -0.05 31.79 3.14
N VAL A 164 0.15 32.29 1.92
CA VAL A 164 1.38 32.08 1.13
C VAL A 164 2.64 32.45 1.92
N GLY A 165 2.65 33.59 2.62
CA GLY A 165 3.80 34.00 3.43
C GLY A 165 4.12 33.06 4.61
N ALA A 166 3.13 32.34 5.14
CA ALA A 166 3.34 31.32 6.16
C ALA A 166 3.81 29.99 5.53
N LEU A 167 3.20 29.56 4.44
CA LEU A 167 3.62 28.38 3.68
C LEU A 167 5.06 28.48 3.19
N VAL A 168 5.50 29.66 2.74
CA VAL A 168 6.92 29.92 2.39
C VAL A 168 7.85 29.63 3.57
N LYS A 169 7.50 30.05 4.78
CA LYS A 169 8.33 29.76 5.97
C LYS A 169 8.35 28.25 6.28
N THR A 170 7.25 27.57 6.04
CA THR A 170 7.11 26.13 6.24
C THR A 170 7.96 25.30 5.26
N LEU A 171 8.38 25.86 4.10
CA LEU A 171 9.34 25.23 3.19
C LEU A 171 10.72 24.96 3.83
N SER A 172 11.01 25.53 5.00
CA SER A 172 12.26 25.32 5.73
C SER A 172 12.06 24.47 6.99
N HIS A 173 10.94 23.78 7.14
CA HIS A 173 10.66 22.91 8.28
C HIS A 173 11.65 21.73 8.33
N GLU A 174 12.02 21.27 9.52
CA GLU A 174 12.94 20.15 9.69
C GLU A 174 12.40 18.85 9.07
N GLU A 175 11.11 18.56 9.25
CA GLU A 175 10.46 17.39 8.72
C GLU A 175 10.19 17.51 7.21
N PRO A 176 10.71 16.58 6.38
CA PRO A 176 10.57 16.65 4.92
C PRO A 176 9.11 16.65 4.43
N TYR A 177 8.24 15.84 5.04
CA TYR A 177 6.83 15.75 4.61
C TYR A 177 6.09 17.08 4.83
N VAL A 178 6.45 17.85 5.85
CA VAL A 178 5.88 19.20 6.09
C VAL A 178 6.30 20.16 4.99
N ARG A 179 7.58 20.09 4.54
CA ARG A 179 8.08 20.88 3.40
C ARG A 179 7.35 20.51 2.11
N ILE A 180 7.12 19.19 1.87
CA ILE A 180 6.37 18.70 0.70
C ILE A 180 4.96 19.28 0.70
N TYR A 181 4.22 19.16 1.81
CA TYR A 181 2.84 19.66 1.88
C TYR A 181 2.75 21.18 1.75
N ALA A 182 3.74 21.91 2.25
CA ALA A 182 3.81 23.36 2.04
C ALA A 182 4.00 23.73 0.56
N ALA A 183 4.87 23.00 -0.18
CA ALA A 183 5.06 23.19 -1.60
C ALA A 183 3.81 22.81 -2.40
N GLU A 184 3.16 21.68 -2.09
CA GLU A 184 1.90 21.26 -2.71
C GLU A 184 0.77 22.27 -2.48
N ALA A 185 0.66 22.82 -1.27
CA ALA A 185 -0.31 23.87 -1.00
C ALA A 185 -0.04 25.13 -1.86
N LEU A 186 1.22 25.51 -2.03
CA LEU A 186 1.61 26.61 -2.91
C LEU A 186 1.27 26.32 -4.39
N ALA A 187 1.42 25.06 -4.82
CA ALA A 187 1.03 24.62 -6.17
C ALA A 187 -0.48 24.81 -6.42
N THR A 188 -1.33 24.45 -5.45
CA THR A 188 -2.78 24.58 -5.57
C THR A 188 -3.27 26.03 -5.44
N VAL A 189 -2.55 26.89 -4.73
CA VAL A 189 -2.80 28.34 -4.75
C VAL A 189 -2.53 28.93 -6.14
N GLY A 190 -1.60 28.33 -6.89
CA GLY A 190 -1.31 28.70 -8.27
C GLY A 190 -0.67 30.08 -8.41
N PRO A 191 -1.12 30.93 -9.37
CA PRO A 191 -0.52 32.25 -9.62
C PRO A 191 -0.52 33.18 -8.39
N GLY A 192 -1.45 33.00 -7.45
CA GLY A 192 -1.50 33.72 -6.18
C GLY A 192 -0.29 33.46 -5.27
N ALA A 193 0.47 32.39 -5.53
CA ALA A 193 1.69 32.04 -4.79
C ALA A 193 2.97 32.62 -5.43
N ALA A 194 2.90 33.58 -6.32
CA ALA A 194 4.07 34.17 -7.01
C ALA A 194 5.18 34.66 -6.04
N LEU A 195 4.83 35.10 -4.86
CA LEU A 195 5.79 35.50 -3.81
C LEU A 195 6.67 34.36 -3.34
N ALA A 196 6.24 33.10 -3.49
CA ALA A 196 6.99 31.92 -3.09
C ALA A 196 8.09 31.51 -4.09
N THR A 197 8.14 32.09 -5.28
CA THR A 197 9.01 31.65 -6.39
C THR A 197 10.48 31.51 -5.96
N LYS A 198 11.01 32.44 -5.21
CA LYS A 198 12.43 32.42 -4.77
C LYS A 198 12.72 31.26 -3.81
N ASP A 199 11.81 31.01 -2.88
CA ASP A 199 11.99 29.97 -1.86
C ASP A 199 11.74 28.58 -2.46
N LEU A 200 10.79 28.45 -3.39
CA LEU A 200 10.59 27.25 -4.20
C LEU A 200 11.80 26.96 -5.10
N ALA A 201 12.40 27.99 -5.72
CA ALA A 201 13.63 27.82 -6.48
C ALA A 201 14.79 27.31 -5.60
N LYS A 202 14.87 27.73 -4.33
CA LYS A 202 15.83 27.17 -3.36
C LYS A 202 15.49 25.71 -3.02
N ALA A 203 14.21 25.38 -2.85
CA ALA A 203 13.74 24.03 -2.54
C ALA A 203 13.99 23.00 -3.68
N LEU A 204 14.26 23.44 -4.91
CA LEU A 204 14.77 22.56 -5.98
C LEU A 204 16.15 21.95 -5.67
N GLY A 205 16.87 22.46 -4.69
CA GLY A 205 18.13 21.91 -4.18
C GLY A 205 17.98 21.14 -2.86
N ASP A 206 16.77 20.81 -2.42
CA ASP A 206 16.55 20.07 -1.17
C ASP A 206 17.18 18.66 -1.26
N PRO A 207 17.78 18.14 -0.16
CA PRO A 207 18.32 16.78 -0.14
C PRO A 207 17.26 15.71 -0.45
N VAL A 208 15.99 15.97 -0.10
CA VAL A 208 14.89 15.00 -0.30
C VAL A 208 14.24 15.20 -1.67
N PRO A 209 14.28 14.19 -2.56
CA PRO A 209 13.70 14.28 -3.91
C PRO A 209 12.22 14.70 -3.92
N GLY A 210 11.44 14.23 -2.94
CA GLY A 210 10.04 14.59 -2.75
C GLY A 210 9.80 16.09 -2.63
N VAL A 211 10.70 16.79 -1.92
CA VAL A 211 10.63 18.25 -1.79
C VAL A 211 11.00 18.93 -3.09
N ARG A 212 12.02 18.42 -3.81
CA ARG A 212 12.45 19.00 -5.09
C ARG A 212 11.34 18.94 -6.15
N TRP A 213 10.68 17.79 -6.29
CA TRP A 213 9.59 17.70 -7.28
C TRP A 213 8.38 18.57 -6.88
N ALA A 214 7.96 18.56 -5.58
CA ALA A 214 6.84 19.37 -5.12
C ALA A 214 7.12 20.87 -5.35
N ALA A 215 8.38 21.31 -5.19
CA ALA A 215 8.81 22.66 -5.53
C ALA A 215 8.69 22.95 -7.02
N ALA A 216 9.08 22.01 -7.90
CA ALA A 216 8.92 22.15 -9.33
C ALA A 216 7.43 22.19 -9.74
N GLU A 217 6.58 21.34 -9.17
CA GLU A 217 5.12 21.38 -9.37
C GLU A 217 4.52 22.73 -8.94
N ALA A 218 4.97 23.26 -7.80
CA ALA A 218 4.53 24.57 -7.34
C ALA A 218 4.90 25.70 -8.31
N LEU A 219 6.14 25.68 -8.83
CA LEU A 219 6.59 26.63 -9.86
C LEU A 219 5.79 26.48 -11.15
N ALA A 220 5.41 25.25 -11.54
CA ALA A 220 4.51 25.01 -12.68
C ALA A 220 3.11 25.58 -12.44
N GLY A 221 2.55 25.41 -11.22
CA GLY A 221 1.27 25.97 -10.81
C GLY A 221 1.25 27.51 -10.78
N ILE A 222 2.36 28.13 -10.37
CA ILE A 222 2.51 29.59 -10.42
C ILE A 222 2.57 30.09 -11.88
N GLY A 223 3.14 29.31 -12.78
CA GLY A 223 3.19 29.62 -14.21
C GLY A 223 4.13 30.78 -14.54
N PRO A 224 3.73 31.72 -15.45
CA PRO A 224 4.60 32.78 -15.96
C PRO A 224 5.25 33.65 -14.88
N ALA A 225 4.60 33.83 -13.74
CA ALA A 225 5.14 34.61 -12.63
C ALA A 225 6.37 33.97 -11.97
N ALA A 226 6.60 32.65 -12.20
CA ALA A 226 7.76 31.93 -11.70
C ALA A 226 9.03 32.09 -12.55
N HIS A 227 9.07 32.98 -13.55
CA HIS A 227 10.19 33.14 -14.49
C HIS A 227 11.55 33.34 -13.83
N SER A 228 11.62 33.91 -12.64
CA SER A 228 12.89 34.09 -11.89
C SER A 228 13.52 32.77 -11.45
N ALA A 229 12.75 31.65 -11.41
CA ALA A 229 13.24 30.31 -11.08
C ALA A 229 13.83 29.55 -12.28
N VAL A 230 13.77 30.09 -13.50
CA VAL A 230 14.27 29.43 -14.70
C VAL A 230 15.70 28.91 -14.58
N PRO A 231 16.68 29.63 -13.99
CA PRO A 231 18.04 29.09 -13.83
C PRO A 231 18.09 27.80 -12.98
N GLN A 232 17.36 27.73 -11.87
CA GLN A 232 17.32 26.57 -10.99
C GLN A 232 16.55 25.40 -11.63
N LEU A 233 15.49 25.69 -12.40
CA LEU A 233 14.78 24.69 -13.17
C LEU A 233 15.65 24.07 -14.27
N ILE A 234 16.55 24.86 -14.91
CA ILE A 234 17.52 24.33 -15.88
C ILE A 234 18.48 23.35 -15.20
N GLU A 235 18.93 23.61 -13.98
CA GLU A 235 19.75 22.67 -13.23
C GLU A 235 18.94 21.42 -12.83
N ALA A 236 17.68 21.58 -12.45
CA ALA A 236 16.79 20.46 -12.11
C ALA A 236 16.49 19.53 -13.30
N LEU A 237 16.71 19.96 -14.56
CA LEU A 237 16.67 19.07 -15.73
C LEU A 237 17.73 17.97 -15.70
N LYS A 238 18.77 18.12 -14.87
CA LYS A 238 19.87 17.17 -14.70
C LYS A 238 19.70 16.34 -13.43
N ASP A 239 18.60 16.47 -12.71
CA ASP A 239 18.37 15.72 -11.47
C ASP A 239 18.47 14.23 -11.69
N GLN A 240 19.06 13.51 -10.75
CA GLN A 240 19.16 12.04 -10.81
C GLN A 240 17.78 11.37 -10.83
N PHE A 241 16.76 12.00 -10.22
CA PHE A 241 15.40 11.47 -10.17
C PHE A 241 14.60 11.94 -11.38
N LEU A 242 14.15 11.00 -12.18
CA LEU A 242 13.37 11.26 -13.40
C LEU A 242 12.18 12.19 -13.14
N TYR A 243 11.46 11.96 -12.04
CA TYR A 243 10.26 12.71 -11.74
C TYR A 243 10.55 14.20 -11.45
N VAL A 244 11.68 14.51 -10.82
CA VAL A 244 12.14 15.90 -10.66
C VAL A 244 12.42 16.53 -12.02
N ARG A 245 13.06 15.76 -12.95
CA ARG A 245 13.31 16.24 -14.33
C ARG A 245 12.01 16.54 -15.07
N ILE A 246 11.01 15.64 -14.97
CA ILE A 246 9.68 15.83 -15.58
C ILE A 246 9.03 17.10 -15.05
N CYS A 247 8.94 17.27 -13.73
CA CYS A 247 8.32 18.44 -13.11
C CYS A 247 9.05 19.74 -13.47
N ALA A 248 10.38 19.70 -13.59
CA ALA A 248 11.18 20.84 -14.04
C ALA A 248 10.87 21.23 -15.50
N VAL A 249 10.74 20.24 -16.40
CA VAL A 249 10.30 20.46 -17.79
C VAL A 249 8.91 21.08 -17.82
N GLU A 250 7.98 20.53 -17.06
CA GLU A 250 6.60 21.04 -16.99
C GLU A 250 6.53 22.46 -16.44
N ALA A 251 7.35 22.79 -15.43
CA ALA A 251 7.45 24.13 -14.89
C ALA A 251 7.96 25.11 -15.95
N LEU A 252 9.00 24.75 -16.70
CA LEU A 252 9.53 25.59 -17.79
C LEU A 252 8.49 25.80 -18.91
N GLY A 253 7.73 24.77 -19.26
CA GLY A 253 6.62 24.86 -20.23
C GLY A 253 5.47 25.73 -19.73
N SER A 254 5.11 25.63 -18.42
CA SER A 254 4.08 26.45 -17.78
C SER A 254 4.49 27.93 -17.66
N ILE A 255 5.77 28.21 -17.44
CA ILE A 255 6.34 29.57 -17.49
C ILE A 255 6.24 30.15 -18.90
N GLY A 256 6.37 29.30 -19.92
CA GLY A 256 6.19 29.67 -21.33
C GLY A 256 7.28 30.57 -21.87
N PRO A 257 6.95 31.62 -22.71
CA PRO A 257 7.95 32.43 -23.41
C PRO A 257 9.01 33.09 -22.52
N GLN A 258 8.72 33.30 -21.24
CA GLN A 258 9.69 33.86 -20.28
C GLN A 258 10.80 32.86 -19.87
N ALA A 259 10.63 31.56 -20.18
CA ALA A 259 11.64 30.52 -20.00
C ALA A 259 12.57 30.34 -21.22
N GLN A 260 12.68 31.34 -22.14
CA GLN A 260 13.49 31.23 -23.35
C GLN A 260 14.94 30.79 -23.12
N LYS A 261 15.53 31.13 -21.97
CA LYS A 261 16.88 30.69 -21.58
C LYS A 261 17.02 29.19 -21.40
N ALA A 262 15.92 28.47 -21.17
CA ALA A 262 15.90 27.00 -21.00
C ALA A 262 15.88 26.24 -22.34
N ARG A 263 15.69 26.91 -23.47
CA ARG A 263 15.46 26.27 -24.77
C ARG A 263 16.53 25.26 -25.19
N GLU A 264 17.80 25.60 -25.03
CA GLU A 264 18.88 24.69 -25.43
C GLU A 264 19.01 23.51 -24.45
N ALA A 265 18.81 23.74 -23.16
CA ALA A 265 18.76 22.66 -22.17
C ALA A 265 17.60 21.70 -22.43
N LEU A 266 16.41 22.23 -22.74
CA LEU A 266 15.24 21.40 -23.09
C LEU A 266 15.44 20.59 -24.38
N LYS A 267 16.12 21.14 -25.39
CA LYS A 267 16.49 20.37 -26.59
C LYS A 267 17.42 19.21 -26.27
N ALA A 268 18.38 19.43 -25.38
CA ALA A 268 19.26 18.36 -24.90
C ALA A 268 18.47 17.33 -24.09
N THR A 269 17.55 17.77 -23.22
CA THR A 269 16.68 16.92 -22.42
C THR A 269 15.70 16.11 -23.31
N ALA A 270 15.27 16.64 -24.44
CA ALA A 270 14.40 15.91 -25.41
C ALA A 270 15.11 14.69 -26.05
N ASN A 271 16.42 14.55 -25.92
CA ASN A 271 17.13 13.34 -26.31
C ASN A 271 16.92 12.18 -25.31
N ASP A 272 16.53 12.47 -24.07
CA ASP A 272 16.10 11.47 -23.10
C ASP A 272 14.66 11.02 -23.45
N PRO A 273 14.47 9.75 -23.89
CA PRO A 273 13.14 9.24 -24.23
C PRO A 273 12.12 9.40 -23.10
N ALA A 274 12.59 9.41 -21.86
CA ALA A 274 11.74 9.45 -20.66
C ALA A 274 11.03 10.81 -20.44
N VAL A 275 11.57 11.88 -21.00
CA VAL A 275 11.03 13.25 -20.85
C VAL A 275 10.78 13.94 -22.17
N ARG A 276 10.98 13.25 -23.31
CA ARG A 276 10.91 13.82 -24.66
C ARG A 276 9.60 14.56 -24.92
N ILE A 277 8.47 13.89 -24.69
CA ILE A 277 7.14 14.45 -25.02
C ILE A 277 6.90 15.74 -24.23
N GLN A 278 7.23 15.74 -22.94
CA GLN A 278 7.10 16.91 -22.09
C GLN A 278 8.07 18.02 -22.52
N ALA A 279 9.31 17.66 -22.91
CA ALA A 279 10.30 18.62 -23.38
C ALA A 279 9.89 19.27 -24.71
N GLU A 280 9.33 18.51 -25.65
CA GLU A 280 8.78 19.02 -26.92
C GLU A 280 7.59 19.95 -26.67
N TRP A 281 6.69 19.57 -25.75
CA TRP A 281 5.60 20.45 -25.31
C TRP A 281 6.14 21.74 -24.69
N ALA A 282 7.10 21.65 -23.78
CA ALA A 282 7.69 22.83 -23.14
C ALA A 282 8.37 23.75 -24.17
N LEU A 283 9.06 23.17 -25.17
CA LEU A 283 9.67 23.92 -26.26
C LEU A 283 8.62 24.64 -27.10
N SER A 284 7.47 24.02 -27.40
CA SER A 284 6.36 24.64 -28.11
C SER A 284 5.76 25.82 -27.32
N ARG A 285 5.56 25.63 -26.02
CA ARG A 285 5.05 26.67 -25.10
C ARG A 285 6.01 27.85 -25.00
N ILE A 286 7.32 27.60 -24.92
CA ILE A 286 8.36 28.63 -24.91
C ILE A 286 8.40 29.40 -26.25
N ALA A 287 8.09 28.74 -27.36
CA ALA A 287 7.95 29.38 -28.68
C ALA A 287 6.65 30.19 -28.82
N GLY A 288 5.78 30.22 -27.83
CA GLY A 288 4.50 30.92 -27.86
C GLY A 288 3.39 30.16 -28.58
N ILE A 289 3.59 28.87 -28.85
CA ILE A 289 2.57 28.00 -29.46
C ILE A 289 1.69 27.46 -28.33
N GLU A 290 0.40 27.76 -28.37
CA GLU A 290 -0.56 27.14 -27.46
C GLU A 290 -0.76 25.68 -27.86
N SER A 291 -0.41 24.79 -26.97
CA SER A 291 -0.63 23.33 -27.06
C SER A 291 -1.15 22.83 -25.73
N GLU A 292 -2.05 21.87 -25.80
CA GLU A 292 -2.48 21.18 -24.58
C GLU A 292 -1.26 20.53 -23.93
N LYS A 293 -1.18 20.69 -22.60
CA LYS A 293 -0.18 19.96 -21.81
C LYS A 293 -0.39 18.47 -22.10
N PRO A 294 0.66 17.72 -22.49
CA PRO A 294 0.52 16.28 -22.58
C PRO A 294 -0.10 15.81 -21.27
N ILE A 295 -1.12 14.98 -21.35
CA ILE A 295 -1.63 14.34 -20.14
C ILE A 295 -0.42 13.64 -19.55
N SER A 296 0.13 14.20 -18.48
CA SER A 296 1.15 13.52 -17.73
C SER A 296 0.42 12.40 -16.99
N SER A 297 0.13 11.32 -17.71
CA SER A 297 0.22 10.02 -17.09
C SER A 297 1.57 10.06 -16.42
N HIS A 298 1.62 9.87 -15.13
CA HIS A 298 2.76 10.18 -14.27
C HIS A 298 3.99 9.31 -14.59
N GLY A 299 4.32 9.15 -15.84
CA GLY A 299 5.42 8.42 -16.42
C GLY A 299 5.61 8.79 -17.88
N ALA A 300 6.82 9.11 -18.27
CA ALA A 300 7.14 9.28 -19.67
C ALA A 300 7.08 7.92 -20.37
N PHE A 301 6.20 7.79 -21.37
CA PHE A 301 6.25 6.66 -22.29
C PHE A 301 7.66 6.59 -22.89
N ARG A 302 8.38 5.50 -22.60
CA ARG A 302 9.67 5.18 -23.23
C ARG A 302 9.37 4.28 -24.44
N PRO A 303 9.44 4.74 -25.69
CA PRO A 303 9.18 3.91 -26.87
C PRO A 303 10.08 2.68 -26.97
N SER A 304 11.20 2.68 -26.22
CA SER A 304 12.17 1.58 -26.17
C SER A 304 11.95 0.57 -25.06
N ILE A 305 10.95 0.78 -24.20
CA ILE A 305 10.62 -0.18 -23.14
C ILE A 305 9.79 -1.30 -23.74
N SER A 306 10.32 -2.51 -23.68
CA SER A 306 9.61 -3.71 -24.06
C SER A 306 8.62 -4.09 -22.94
N ILE A 307 7.37 -4.35 -23.31
CA ILE A 307 6.34 -4.89 -22.42
C ILE A 307 5.99 -6.27 -22.94
N GLU A 308 6.47 -7.28 -22.24
CA GLU A 308 6.21 -8.67 -22.55
C GLU A 308 5.45 -9.33 -21.39
N PRO A 309 4.59 -10.30 -21.65
CA PRO A 309 3.94 -11.07 -20.60
C PRO A 309 4.94 -11.65 -19.60
N PRO A 310 4.56 -11.87 -18.35
CA PRO A 310 5.44 -12.49 -17.37
C PRO A 310 5.95 -13.85 -17.86
N LYS A 311 7.26 -14.08 -17.75
CA LYS A 311 7.89 -15.35 -18.16
C LYS A 311 7.72 -16.46 -17.13
N THR A 312 6.99 -16.23 -16.04
CA THR A 312 6.74 -17.21 -15.00
C THR A 312 5.82 -18.31 -15.50
N LYS A 313 6.27 -19.55 -15.47
CA LYS A 313 5.44 -20.71 -15.74
C LYS A 313 4.78 -21.17 -14.44
N PRO A 314 3.53 -21.64 -14.49
CA PRO A 314 2.93 -22.31 -13.35
C PRO A 314 3.84 -23.43 -12.85
N PRO A 315 3.93 -23.65 -11.53
CA PRO A 315 4.73 -24.75 -11.01
C PRO A 315 4.21 -26.07 -11.55
N THR A 316 5.11 -26.86 -12.12
CA THR A 316 4.81 -28.19 -12.66
C THR A 316 5.66 -29.21 -11.91
N GLY A 317 5.02 -30.19 -11.31
CA GLY A 317 5.70 -31.23 -10.54
C GLY A 317 4.71 -31.92 -9.61
N ASN A 318 5.12 -33.05 -9.06
CA ASN A 318 4.34 -33.83 -8.12
C ASN A 318 5.14 -34.10 -6.84
N PRO A 319 5.43 -33.06 -6.02
CA PRO A 319 6.18 -33.25 -4.79
C PRO A 319 5.42 -34.19 -3.83
N PRO A 320 6.10 -34.77 -2.80
CA PRO A 320 5.49 -35.69 -1.86
C PRO A 320 4.20 -35.13 -1.25
N THR A 321 3.20 -35.98 -1.09
CA THR A 321 1.99 -35.66 -0.32
C THR A 321 2.12 -35.99 1.16
N ALA A 322 3.22 -36.61 1.58
CA ALA A 322 3.46 -36.99 2.95
C ALA A 322 4.95 -36.87 3.33
N TRP A 323 5.21 -36.25 4.44
CA TRP A 323 6.53 -36.14 5.10
C TRP A 323 6.34 -36.09 6.61
N ASP A 324 7.46 -36.09 7.37
CA ASP A 324 7.38 -36.08 8.82
C ASP A 324 8.62 -35.38 9.38
N THR A 325 8.41 -34.26 10.09
CA THR A 325 9.48 -33.43 10.66
C THR A 325 10.18 -34.13 11.84
N SER A 326 9.48 -35.00 12.57
CA SER A 326 10.03 -35.71 13.73
C SER A 326 10.94 -36.87 13.35
N THR A 327 10.60 -37.61 12.28
CA THR A 327 11.37 -38.75 11.79
C THR A 327 12.32 -38.41 10.65
N GLY A 328 12.16 -37.24 10.04
CA GLY A 328 12.91 -36.83 8.85
C GLY A 328 12.50 -37.58 7.56
N ARG A 329 11.33 -38.24 7.55
CA ARG A 329 10.83 -38.91 6.34
C ARG A 329 10.54 -37.88 5.27
N ASN A 330 11.11 -38.07 4.07
CA ASN A 330 11.00 -37.19 2.91
C ASN A 330 11.50 -35.75 3.15
N ILE A 331 12.26 -35.47 4.20
CA ILE A 331 12.98 -34.24 4.42
C ILE A 331 14.43 -34.46 4.03
N ILE A 332 14.88 -33.74 3.01
CA ILE A 332 16.26 -33.82 2.50
C ILE A 332 17.18 -33.01 3.42
N TRP A 333 16.79 -31.76 3.70
CA TRP A 333 17.46 -30.88 4.65
C TRP A 333 16.46 -29.87 5.25
N SER A 334 16.84 -29.27 6.36
CA SER A 334 16.18 -28.09 6.88
C SER A 334 17.19 -27.14 7.52
N VAL A 335 16.91 -25.84 7.46
CA VAL A 335 17.74 -24.78 8.06
C VAL A 335 16.87 -23.85 8.89
N GLU A 336 17.43 -23.31 9.96
CA GLU A 336 16.79 -22.29 10.78
C GLU A 336 16.74 -20.97 10.01
N LEU A 337 15.64 -20.23 10.20
CA LEU A 337 15.42 -18.86 9.75
C LEU A 337 15.21 -17.97 10.97
N GLY A 338 14.93 -16.68 10.78
CA GLY A 338 14.48 -15.80 11.85
C GLY A 338 13.17 -16.29 12.50
N ASN A 339 12.52 -15.43 13.26
CA ASN A 339 11.28 -15.79 13.96
C ASN A 339 10.02 -15.58 13.13
N GLU A 340 10.11 -14.83 12.00
CA GLU A 340 8.96 -14.49 11.19
C GLU A 340 9.28 -14.62 9.69
N VAL A 341 8.54 -15.52 9.02
CA VAL A 341 8.62 -15.73 7.57
C VAL A 341 7.23 -15.64 6.97
N TYR A 342 6.96 -14.52 6.31
CA TYR A 342 5.73 -14.28 5.55
C TYR A 342 5.96 -14.37 4.05
N GLY A 343 7.16 -13.99 3.57
CA GLY A 343 7.55 -14.07 2.17
C GLY A 343 7.72 -15.50 1.69
N SER A 344 7.23 -15.81 0.50
CA SER A 344 7.39 -17.15 -0.10
C SER A 344 8.83 -17.40 -0.52
N PRO A 345 9.40 -18.60 -0.31
CA PRO A 345 10.69 -18.93 -0.85
C PRO A 345 10.66 -18.94 -2.39
N VAL A 346 11.74 -18.49 -3.01
CA VAL A 346 11.94 -18.51 -4.46
C VAL A 346 13.18 -19.29 -4.79
N VAL A 347 13.06 -20.22 -5.73
CA VAL A 347 14.18 -21.04 -6.18
C VAL A 347 14.55 -20.66 -7.61
N ALA A 348 15.79 -20.27 -7.81
CA ALA A 348 16.34 -19.95 -9.13
C ALA A 348 17.74 -20.54 -9.28
N GLY A 349 17.93 -21.36 -10.33
CA GLY A 349 19.17 -22.13 -10.48
C GLY A 349 19.44 -23.01 -9.25
N ASP A 350 20.63 -22.88 -8.69
CA ASP A 350 21.09 -23.65 -7.53
C ASP A 350 20.88 -22.92 -6.20
N THR A 351 20.09 -21.84 -6.18
CA THR A 351 19.90 -21.00 -4.99
C THR A 351 18.41 -20.90 -4.62
N VAL A 352 18.12 -20.94 -3.32
CA VAL A 352 16.82 -20.60 -2.74
C VAL A 352 16.93 -19.32 -1.94
N TYR A 353 16.03 -18.39 -2.19
CA TYR A 353 15.93 -17.08 -1.52
C TYR A 353 14.70 -17.03 -0.62
N VAL A 354 14.84 -16.50 0.57
CA VAL A 354 13.74 -16.36 1.52
C VAL A 354 13.94 -15.12 2.38
N GLY A 355 12.85 -14.34 2.55
CA GLY A 355 12.81 -13.18 3.43
C GLY A 355 12.45 -13.58 4.87
N THR A 356 13.13 -12.99 5.86
CA THR A 356 12.89 -13.18 7.29
C THR A 356 13.38 -11.97 8.09
N ASP A 357 13.40 -12.05 9.42
CA ASP A 357 14.09 -11.11 10.32
C ASP A 357 15.52 -11.53 10.63
N ASN A 358 16.30 -10.61 11.24
CA ASN A 358 17.72 -10.82 11.54
C ASN A 358 17.98 -11.49 12.93
N THR A 359 17.04 -12.26 13.46
CA THR A 359 17.19 -12.90 14.79
C THR A 359 18.40 -13.86 14.83
N LEU A 360 18.70 -14.56 13.74
CA LEU A 360 19.83 -15.49 13.67
C LEU A 360 21.20 -14.82 13.56
N LYS A 361 21.25 -13.53 13.14
CA LYS A 361 22.49 -12.76 13.01
C LYS A 361 23.58 -13.49 12.21
N MET A 362 23.18 -14.07 11.06
CA MET A 362 24.06 -14.88 10.21
C MET A 362 25.27 -14.11 9.69
N ASN A 363 25.14 -12.79 9.44
CA ASN A 363 26.26 -11.90 9.23
C ASN A 363 26.71 -11.30 10.57
N PRO A 364 27.87 -11.68 11.11
CA PRO A 364 28.35 -11.20 12.41
C PRO A 364 28.67 -9.70 12.41
N ALA A 365 28.83 -9.07 11.25
CA ALA A 365 29.05 -7.64 11.14
C ALA A 365 27.81 -6.80 11.43
N PHE A 366 26.60 -7.41 11.40
CA PHE A 366 25.33 -6.73 11.68
C PHE A 366 24.53 -7.43 12.78
N GLN A 367 24.35 -6.74 13.92
CA GLN A 367 23.75 -7.32 15.13
C GLN A 367 22.40 -6.71 15.51
N GLU A 368 21.92 -5.72 14.77
CA GLU A 368 20.67 -5.01 15.06
C GLU A 368 19.46 -5.73 14.46
N ASP A 369 18.26 -5.35 14.91
CA ASP A 369 17.02 -5.84 14.34
C ASP A 369 16.83 -5.27 12.93
N ALA A 370 16.55 -6.16 11.98
CA ALA A 370 16.41 -5.81 10.58
C ALA A 370 15.60 -6.86 9.83
N GLY A 371 15.01 -6.47 8.71
CA GLY A 371 14.58 -7.43 7.71
C GLY A 371 15.77 -7.93 6.91
N VAL A 372 15.80 -9.21 6.60
CA VAL A 372 16.85 -9.82 5.79
C VAL A 372 16.27 -10.67 4.67
N LEU A 373 16.92 -10.62 3.53
CA LEU A 373 16.75 -11.61 2.46
C LEU A 373 17.95 -12.55 2.51
N MET A 374 17.72 -13.83 2.71
CA MET A 374 18.77 -14.85 2.80
C MET A 374 18.83 -15.69 1.53
N ALA A 375 20.03 -16.04 1.10
CA ALA A 375 20.30 -16.97 0.02
C ALA A 375 20.94 -18.25 0.57
N PHE A 376 20.36 -19.39 0.19
CA PHE A 376 20.85 -20.73 0.55
C PHE A 376 21.08 -21.56 -0.70
N ARG A 377 22.07 -22.47 -0.65
CA ARG A 377 22.27 -23.42 -1.73
C ARG A 377 21.12 -24.44 -1.75
N ALA A 378 20.44 -24.56 -2.87
CA ALA A 378 19.23 -25.35 -3.00
C ALA A 378 19.41 -26.85 -2.67
N LYS A 379 20.58 -27.45 -2.98
CA LYS A 379 20.82 -28.88 -2.81
C LYS A 379 21.04 -29.33 -1.36
N ASP A 380 21.61 -28.48 -0.51
CA ASP A 380 22.07 -28.85 0.84
C ASP A 380 21.72 -27.84 1.94
N GLY A 381 21.07 -26.71 1.60
CA GLY A 381 20.67 -25.69 2.56
C GLY A 381 21.83 -24.84 3.10
N ALA A 382 23.04 -24.93 2.51
CA ALA A 382 24.17 -24.14 2.95
C ALA A 382 23.91 -22.65 2.75
N PHE A 383 24.08 -21.84 3.81
CA PHE A 383 23.99 -20.38 3.74
C PHE A 383 25.05 -19.82 2.78
N LEU A 384 24.64 -18.90 1.91
CA LEU A 384 25.51 -18.25 0.93
C LEU A 384 25.77 -16.79 1.31
N TRP A 385 24.73 -15.98 1.36
CA TRP A 385 24.79 -14.56 1.69
C TRP A 385 23.43 -14.04 2.15
N GLN A 386 23.41 -12.83 2.70
CA GLN A 386 22.18 -12.10 3.03
C GLN A 386 22.26 -10.64 2.64
N ASP A 387 21.12 -10.05 2.27
CA ASP A 387 20.91 -8.62 2.22
C ASP A 387 20.19 -8.16 3.50
N VAL A 388 20.64 -7.04 4.05
CA VAL A 388 20.14 -6.50 5.33
C VAL A 388 19.50 -5.15 5.08
N ALA A 389 18.25 -5.01 5.51
CA ALA A 389 17.50 -3.77 5.48
C ALA A 389 17.20 -3.33 6.92
N PRO A 390 17.83 -2.24 7.41
CA PRO A 390 17.59 -1.77 8.76
C PRO A 390 16.13 -1.32 8.94
N ARG A 391 15.67 -1.29 10.17
CA ARG A 391 14.34 -0.80 10.51
C ARG A 391 14.19 0.67 10.13
N LEU A 392 13.04 1.04 9.53
CA LEU A 392 12.68 2.44 9.31
C LEU A 392 12.57 3.17 10.66
N ASP A 393 13.57 4.01 10.98
CA ASP A 393 13.52 4.89 12.15
C ASP A 393 12.81 6.21 11.79
N ARG A 394 11.49 6.18 11.76
CA ARG A 394 10.64 7.36 11.50
C ARG A 394 9.60 7.61 12.61
N GLY A 395 9.87 7.12 13.83
CA GLY A 395 8.92 7.21 14.93
C GLY A 395 7.70 6.30 14.77
N LEU A 396 7.69 5.47 13.74
CA LEU A 396 6.72 4.42 13.51
C LEU A 396 7.19 3.18 14.27
N ARG A 397 6.60 2.91 15.41
CA ARG A 397 6.73 1.60 16.06
C ARG A 397 5.82 0.64 15.32
N ASP A 398 6.36 -0.02 14.30
CA ASP A 398 5.70 -1.20 13.76
C ASP A 398 5.54 -2.23 14.87
N PHE A 399 4.30 -2.69 15.07
CA PHE A 399 4.02 -3.81 15.99
C PHE A 399 4.58 -5.13 15.47
N LEU A 400 4.90 -5.21 14.18
CA LEU A 400 5.55 -6.36 13.56
C LEU A 400 7.07 -6.23 13.67
N LEU A 401 7.72 -7.34 13.91
CA LEU A 401 9.19 -7.42 13.82
C LEU A 401 9.62 -7.01 12.39
N PRO A 402 10.78 -6.37 12.23
CA PRO A 402 11.29 -6.00 10.93
C PRO A 402 11.62 -7.27 10.13
N SER A 403 10.65 -7.79 9.37
CA SER A 403 10.81 -8.95 8.51
C SER A 403 10.73 -8.54 7.05
N THR A 404 11.53 -9.15 6.18
CA THR A 404 11.38 -9.03 4.73
C THR A 404 10.25 -9.94 4.27
N THR A 405 9.12 -9.34 3.89
CA THR A 405 7.89 -10.04 3.50
C THR A 405 7.69 -10.11 1.99
N SER A 406 8.43 -9.30 1.23
CA SER A 406 8.41 -9.29 -0.24
C SER A 406 8.91 -10.61 -0.82
N VAL A 407 8.23 -11.07 -1.87
CA VAL A 407 8.66 -12.22 -2.65
C VAL A 407 9.58 -11.75 -3.77
N PRO A 408 10.85 -12.20 -3.84
CA PRO A 408 11.78 -11.74 -4.86
C PRO A 408 11.44 -12.29 -6.24
N TYR A 409 11.77 -11.51 -7.27
CA TYR A 409 11.78 -11.93 -8.66
C TYR A 409 13.23 -12.11 -9.14
N VAL A 410 13.54 -13.25 -9.76
CA VAL A 410 14.88 -13.56 -10.25
C VAL A 410 14.86 -13.74 -11.77
N GLU A 411 15.73 -13.02 -12.47
CA GLU A 411 15.93 -13.16 -13.93
C GLU A 411 17.44 -13.09 -14.26
N GLY A 412 17.98 -14.21 -14.75
CA GLY A 412 19.42 -14.33 -15.02
C GLY A 412 20.23 -14.16 -13.73
N GLU A 413 21.19 -13.26 -13.75
CA GLU A 413 22.07 -12.94 -12.61
C GLU A 413 21.53 -11.80 -11.74
N ARG A 414 20.25 -11.43 -11.88
CA ARG A 414 19.64 -10.35 -11.14
C ARG A 414 18.45 -10.82 -10.31
N LEU A 415 18.40 -10.33 -9.09
CA LEU A 415 17.30 -10.52 -8.15
C LEU A 415 16.71 -9.15 -7.80
N TYR A 416 15.38 -9.06 -7.79
CA TYR A 416 14.65 -7.84 -7.47
C TYR A 416 13.67 -8.10 -6.34
N TYR A 417 13.67 -7.25 -5.33
CA TYR A 417 12.73 -7.38 -4.20
C TYR A 417 12.53 -6.04 -3.49
N VAL A 418 11.50 -5.96 -2.66
CA VAL A 418 11.23 -4.80 -1.80
C VAL A 418 11.70 -5.12 -0.39
N THR A 419 12.55 -4.26 0.16
CA THR A 419 13.10 -4.40 1.51
C THR A 419 12.08 -3.99 2.58
N SER A 420 12.32 -4.40 3.83
CA SER A 420 11.51 -3.99 4.99
C SER A 420 11.53 -2.48 5.26
N ASP A 421 12.60 -1.78 4.86
CA ASP A 421 12.71 -0.31 4.90
C ASP A 421 12.19 0.39 3.63
N CYS A 422 11.37 -0.33 2.84
CA CYS A 422 10.68 0.21 1.66
C CYS A 422 11.63 0.70 0.54
N GLN A 423 12.72 -0.02 0.31
CA GLN A 423 13.57 0.16 -0.86
C GLN A 423 13.24 -0.92 -1.91
N LEU A 424 13.17 -0.56 -3.18
CA LEU A 424 13.23 -1.56 -4.25
C LEU A 424 14.70 -1.75 -4.63
N ARG A 425 15.22 -2.97 -4.45
CA ARG A 425 16.62 -3.32 -4.75
C ARG A 425 16.72 -4.27 -5.92
N CYS A 426 17.79 -4.09 -6.70
CA CYS A 426 18.34 -5.08 -7.63
C CYS A 426 19.66 -5.58 -7.06
N LEU A 427 19.76 -6.89 -6.85
CA LEU A 427 20.96 -7.54 -6.34
C LEU A 427 21.57 -8.42 -7.42
N ASP A 428 22.89 -8.63 -7.35
CA ASP A 428 23.54 -9.75 -8.01
C ASP A 428 23.20 -11.07 -7.27
N THR A 429 22.83 -12.11 -8.02
CA THR A 429 22.45 -13.41 -7.44
C THR A 429 23.59 -14.13 -6.72
N ASN A 430 24.84 -13.79 -7.01
CA ASN A 430 26.02 -14.34 -6.35
C ASN A 430 26.38 -13.58 -5.07
N GLY A 431 25.85 -12.34 -4.86
CA GLY A 431 26.34 -11.47 -3.81
C GLY A 431 27.85 -11.24 -3.93
N PHE A 432 28.53 -10.97 -2.84
CA PHE A 432 30.00 -10.84 -2.81
C PHE A 432 30.76 -12.18 -2.74
N VAL A 433 30.09 -13.31 -2.98
CA VAL A 433 30.77 -14.65 -2.94
C VAL A 433 31.80 -14.76 -4.03
N ASP A 434 31.57 -14.19 -5.21
CA ASP A 434 32.51 -14.16 -6.34
C ASP A 434 33.64 -13.13 -6.19
N GLY A 435 33.48 -12.16 -5.26
CA GLY A 435 34.45 -11.10 -5.00
C GLY A 435 34.35 -9.90 -5.94
N GLU A 436 33.31 -9.87 -6.79
CA GLU A 436 32.99 -8.73 -7.66
C GLU A 436 32.01 -7.80 -6.96
N ASN A 437 32.00 -6.51 -7.36
CA ASN A 437 31.00 -5.52 -6.96
C ASN A 437 30.39 -4.96 -8.23
N ASN A 438 29.21 -5.46 -8.55
CA ASN A 438 28.54 -5.22 -9.81
C ASN A 438 27.68 -3.95 -9.81
N GLY A 439 27.30 -3.44 -10.98
CA GLY A 439 26.42 -2.28 -11.12
C GLY A 439 27.05 -0.93 -10.74
N PRO A 440 26.25 0.15 -10.71
CA PRO A 440 26.69 1.51 -10.35
C PRO A 440 26.67 1.81 -8.86
N TYR A 441 25.95 1.03 -8.03
CA TYR A 441 25.86 1.26 -6.58
C TYR A 441 27.21 0.91 -5.92
N ARG A 442 27.66 1.71 -4.95
CA ARG A 442 28.96 1.54 -4.28
C ARG A 442 28.91 1.79 -2.78
N ASN A 443 27.69 2.04 -2.26
CA ASN A 443 27.51 2.45 -0.87
C ASN A 443 27.07 1.31 0.05
N GLU A 444 27.34 0.06 -0.34
CA GLU A 444 27.07 -1.12 0.50
C GLU A 444 27.85 -0.99 1.82
N VAL A 445 27.14 -1.20 2.91
CA VAL A 445 27.72 -1.16 4.26
C VAL A 445 28.63 -2.37 4.51
N PHE A 446 28.24 -3.53 3.96
CA PHE A 446 28.96 -4.80 4.08
C PHE A 446 29.38 -5.28 2.69
N LYS A 447 30.62 -5.77 2.58
CA LYS A 447 31.21 -6.25 1.33
C LYS A 447 31.98 -7.56 1.55
N ASP A 448 31.64 -8.26 2.62
CA ASP A 448 32.16 -9.60 2.87
C ASP A 448 31.38 -10.67 2.08
N LYS A 449 31.90 -11.88 2.03
CA LYS A 449 31.30 -12.99 1.26
C LYS A 449 29.90 -13.42 1.74
N ALA A 450 29.49 -12.98 2.93
CA ALA A 450 28.17 -13.24 3.49
C ALA A 450 27.17 -12.11 3.20
N ALA A 451 27.58 -11.08 2.45
CA ALA A 451 26.77 -9.93 2.11
C ALA A 451 26.27 -9.99 0.65
N ALA A 452 25.12 -9.37 0.41
CA ALA A 452 24.59 -9.15 -0.92
C ALA A 452 25.35 -8.03 -1.65
N ASP A 453 25.47 -8.14 -2.98
CA ASP A 453 25.96 -7.10 -3.88
C ASP A 453 24.76 -6.36 -4.49
N ILE A 454 24.65 -5.05 -4.22
CA ILE A 454 23.55 -4.21 -4.67
C ILE A 454 23.92 -3.56 -6.01
N ILE A 455 23.24 -3.95 -7.08
CA ILE A 455 23.44 -3.34 -8.41
C ILE A 455 22.86 -1.92 -8.43
N TRP A 456 21.62 -1.75 -7.96
CA TRP A 456 20.94 -0.47 -7.78
C TRP A 456 19.84 -0.56 -6.73
N GLN A 457 19.42 0.60 -6.21
CA GLN A 457 18.26 0.70 -5.32
C GLN A 457 17.45 1.95 -5.60
N LEU A 458 16.13 1.87 -5.37
CA LEU A 458 15.19 2.98 -5.40
C LEU A 458 14.57 3.19 -4.02
N ASP A 459 14.78 4.35 -3.44
CA ASP A 459 14.17 4.76 -2.17
C ASP A 459 12.71 5.19 -2.39
N MET A 460 11.74 4.31 -2.12
CA MET A 460 10.32 4.63 -2.26
C MET A 460 9.82 5.67 -1.23
N PRO A 461 10.26 5.67 0.03
CA PRO A 461 10.06 6.81 0.94
C PRO A 461 10.46 8.17 0.38
N ALA A 462 11.53 8.26 -0.42
CA ALA A 462 11.90 9.50 -1.11
C ALA A 462 10.87 9.95 -2.16
N LEU A 463 10.01 9.04 -2.62
CA LEU A 463 8.83 9.34 -3.42
C LEU A 463 7.63 9.86 -2.59
N GLY A 464 7.82 10.13 -1.31
CA GLY A 464 6.79 10.55 -0.37
C GLY A 464 5.95 9.39 0.18
N VAL A 465 6.29 8.15 -0.12
CA VAL A 465 5.57 6.97 0.37
C VAL A 465 5.67 6.87 1.89
N PHE A 466 4.55 6.61 2.52
CA PHE A 466 4.43 6.28 3.94
C PHE A 466 3.96 4.83 4.05
N PRO A 467 4.89 3.87 4.14
CA PRO A 467 4.52 2.47 4.21
C PRO A 467 3.81 2.18 5.53
N HIS A 468 2.77 1.35 5.48
CA HIS A 468 2.02 0.90 6.65
C HIS A 468 2.34 -0.56 6.94
N GLU A 469 2.79 -0.83 8.16
CA GLU A 469 3.20 -2.14 8.69
C GLU A 469 4.37 -2.78 7.92
N ALA A 470 4.15 -3.34 6.74
CA ALA A 470 5.18 -4.02 5.97
C ALA A 470 5.11 -3.69 4.47
N CYS A 471 6.25 -3.77 3.79
CA CYS A 471 6.33 -3.64 2.35
C CYS A 471 6.17 -5.01 1.69
N ASN A 472 4.93 -5.42 1.41
CA ASN A 472 4.52 -6.80 1.04
C ASN A 472 4.41 -7.07 -0.47
N SER A 473 5.04 -6.31 -1.34
CA SER A 473 4.86 -6.50 -2.77
C SER A 473 5.62 -7.71 -3.31
N GLU A 474 4.94 -8.60 -4.05
CA GLU A 474 5.61 -9.42 -5.05
C GLU A 474 6.01 -8.51 -6.22
N VAL A 475 7.22 -8.69 -6.73
CA VAL A 475 7.71 -7.91 -7.88
C VAL A 475 7.18 -8.53 -9.17
N LEU A 476 6.36 -7.78 -9.92
CA LEU A 476 5.89 -8.18 -11.24
C LEU A 476 6.87 -7.67 -12.31
N SER A 477 7.40 -8.55 -13.16
CA SER A 477 8.22 -8.17 -14.32
C SER A 477 7.41 -8.25 -15.61
N LEU A 478 7.40 -7.16 -16.38
CA LEU A 478 6.78 -7.08 -17.71
C LEU A 478 7.80 -6.54 -18.72
N GLY A 479 8.51 -7.46 -19.40
CA GLY A 479 9.58 -7.06 -20.31
C GLY A 479 10.67 -6.29 -19.58
N ASP A 480 10.85 -5.02 -19.89
CA ASP A 480 11.85 -4.14 -19.25
C ASP A 480 11.33 -3.46 -17.97
N LEU A 481 10.06 -3.63 -17.60
CA LEU A 481 9.45 -3.02 -16.41
C LEU A 481 9.45 -3.95 -15.21
N LEU A 482 9.65 -3.36 -14.04
CA LEU A 482 9.27 -3.92 -12.74
C LEU A 482 8.10 -3.10 -12.20
N LEU A 483 7.07 -3.78 -11.71
CA LEU A 483 5.93 -3.17 -11.07
C LEU A 483 5.84 -3.66 -9.63
N VAL A 484 5.69 -2.71 -8.70
CA VAL A 484 5.62 -3.02 -7.28
C VAL A 484 4.61 -2.12 -6.58
N SER A 485 3.91 -2.67 -5.60
CA SER A 485 3.17 -1.90 -4.62
C SER A 485 4.14 -1.19 -3.68
N THR A 486 3.83 0.04 -3.30
CA THR A 486 4.66 0.81 -2.38
C THR A 486 4.26 0.64 -0.92
N SER A 487 3.17 -0.10 -0.66
CA SER A 487 2.56 -0.23 0.66
C SER A 487 2.16 1.09 1.32
N ASN A 488 2.02 2.18 0.53
CA ASN A 488 1.54 3.46 1.05
C ASN A 488 0.20 3.28 1.76
N GLY A 489 0.11 3.74 3.01
CA GLY A 489 -1.03 3.41 3.86
C GLY A 489 -1.35 4.44 4.93
N GLN A 490 -2.05 3.98 5.96
CA GLN A 490 -2.45 4.77 7.11
C GLN A 490 -1.31 4.94 8.11
N ASN A 491 -1.49 5.87 9.06
CA ASN A 491 -0.63 5.98 10.23
C ASN A 491 -0.96 4.88 11.27
N GLU A 492 -0.13 4.73 12.32
CA GLU A 492 -0.32 3.73 13.38
C GLU A 492 -1.73 3.78 14.05
N GLY A 493 -2.28 4.97 14.19
CA GLY A 493 -3.62 5.13 14.79
C GLY A 493 -4.77 4.76 13.85
N HIS A 494 -4.51 4.30 12.62
CA HIS A 494 -5.50 3.93 11.60
C HIS A 494 -6.59 5.00 11.38
N ASN A 495 -6.23 6.27 11.55
CA ASN A 495 -7.17 7.37 11.47
C ASN A 495 -6.92 8.33 10.31
N ARG A 496 -5.80 8.18 9.57
CA ARG A 496 -5.47 8.97 8.40
C ARG A 496 -4.43 8.31 7.50
N VAL A 497 -4.38 8.76 6.24
CA VAL A 497 -3.30 8.47 5.29
C VAL A 497 -2.34 9.65 5.30
N PRO A 498 -1.10 9.52 5.84
CA PRO A 498 -0.15 10.64 5.95
C PRO A 498 0.24 11.20 4.58
N SER A 499 0.32 10.34 3.58
CA SER A 499 0.79 10.67 2.23
C SER A 499 -0.25 10.31 1.15
N PRO A 500 -1.39 11.01 1.07
CA PRO A 500 -2.48 10.64 0.16
C PRO A 500 -2.16 10.86 -1.33
N ARG A 501 -1.11 11.59 -1.65
CA ARG A 501 -0.63 11.81 -3.03
C ARG A 501 0.57 10.94 -3.40
N ALA A 502 1.13 10.20 -2.44
CA ALA A 502 2.18 9.25 -2.73
C ALA A 502 1.64 8.09 -3.59
N PRO A 503 2.47 7.53 -4.47
CA PRO A 503 2.04 6.42 -5.29
C PRO A 503 1.71 5.19 -4.44
N SER A 504 0.65 4.47 -4.80
CA SER A 504 0.37 3.12 -4.30
C SER A 504 1.01 2.04 -5.18
N LEU A 505 1.25 2.35 -6.46
CA LEU A 505 1.85 1.46 -7.44
C LEU A 505 2.87 2.24 -8.28
N ILE A 506 4.02 1.63 -8.52
CA ILE A 506 5.07 2.20 -9.39
C ILE A 506 5.53 1.20 -10.45
N ALA A 507 5.97 1.72 -11.59
CA ALA A 507 6.74 0.98 -12.59
C ALA A 507 8.14 1.56 -12.72
N VAL A 508 9.13 0.69 -12.76
CA VAL A 508 10.55 1.02 -12.74
C VAL A 508 11.25 0.31 -13.90
N ASP A 509 12.19 0.95 -14.56
CA ASP A 509 13.07 0.29 -15.54
C ASP A 509 13.99 -0.69 -14.79
N LYS A 510 13.89 -1.99 -15.11
CA LYS A 510 14.58 -3.04 -14.36
C LYS A 510 16.11 -3.02 -14.50
N ARG A 511 16.64 -2.33 -15.51
CA ARG A 511 18.10 -2.23 -15.75
C ARG A 511 18.72 -1.13 -14.91
N SER A 512 18.03 0.03 -14.82
CA SER A 512 18.57 1.23 -14.19
C SER A 512 18.01 1.54 -12.82
N GLY A 513 16.85 0.96 -12.43
CA GLY A 513 16.14 1.34 -11.21
C GLY A 513 15.39 2.68 -11.32
N GLU A 514 15.34 3.30 -12.51
CA GLU A 514 14.66 4.57 -12.70
C GLU A 514 13.14 4.41 -12.75
N LEU A 515 12.44 5.33 -12.09
CA LEU A 515 10.97 5.39 -12.12
C LEU A 515 10.49 5.68 -13.54
N VAL A 516 9.59 4.84 -14.07
CA VAL A 516 8.98 5.01 -15.40
C VAL A 516 7.63 5.69 -15.29
N TRP A 517 6.75 5.19 -14.41
CA TRP A 517 5.49 5.80 -14.09
C TRP A 517 5.03 5.46 -12.66
N ARG A 518 4.06 6.20 -12.17
CA ARG A 518 3.46 5.98 -10.86
C ARG A 518 1.94 6.15 -10.89
N ALA A 519 1.23 5.42 -10.06
CA ALA A 519 -0.21 5.57 -9.87
C ALA A 519 -0.52 5.84 -8.39
N ILE A 520 -1.30 6.88 -8.12
CA ILE A 520 -1.72 7.25 -6.76
C ILE A 520 -2.68 6.21 -6.20
N GLY A 521 -3.51 5.60 -7.06
CA GLY A 521 -4.46 4.57 -6.64
C GLY A 521 -5.53 5.11 -5.69
N ALA A 522 -5.60 4.53 -4.51
CA ALA A 522 -6.60 4.88 -3.50
C ALA A 522 -6.44 6.30 -2.92
N GLY A 523 -5.25 6.87 -2.97
CA GLY A 523 -4.97 8.18 -2.39
C GLY A 523 -5.31 8.24 -0.91
N GLY A 524 -6.06 9.25 -0.48
CA GLY A 524 -6.52 9.41 0.91
C GLY A 524 -7.60 8.41 1.36
N ARG A 525 -8.05 7.50 0.48
CA ARG A 525 -9.10 6.51 0.79
C ARG A 525 -8.58 5.16 1.24
N VAL A 526 -7.28 4.98 1.37
CA VAL A 526 -6.67 3.74 1.87
C VAL A 526 -7.17 3.45 3.28
N LEU A 527 -7.75 2.26 3.49
CA LEU A 527 -8.30 1.84 4.79
C LEU A 527 -7.25 1.30 5.75
N HIS A 528 -6.14 0.80 5.21
CA HIS A 528 -5.04 0.23 6.00
C HIS A 528 -3.72 0.41 5.26
N GLY A 529 -3.31 -0.55 4.41
CA GLY A 529 -2.15 -0.48 3.53
C GLY A 529 -2.50 -0.93 2.11
N ALA A 530 -1.64 -0.62 1.16
CA ALA A 530 -1.74 -1.11 -0.21
C ALA A 530 -0.86 -2.37 -0.35
N TRP A 531 -1.38 -3.52 0.07
CA TRP A 531 -0.61 -4.78 0.18
C TRP A 531 -0.84 -5.78 -0.95
N SER A 532 -1.83 -5.55 -1.81
CA SER A 532 -2.03 -6.36 -3.01
C SER A 532 -0.82 -6.26 -3.93
N SER A 533 -0.44 -7.37 -4.55
CA SER A 533 0.59 -7.35 -5.59
C SER A 533 -0.02 -7.07 -6.96
N PRO A 534 0.68 -6.34 -7.85
CA PRO A 534 0.21 -6.10 -9.20
C PRO A 534 0.20 -7.40 -10.03
N VAL A 535 -0.76 -7.53 -10.94
CA VAL A 535 -0.92 -8.69 -11.81
C VAL A 535 -1.10 -8.25 -13.26
N ALA A 536 -0.42 -8.93 -14.18
CA ALA A 536 -0.55 -8.66 -15.60
C ALA A 536 -1.81 -9.32 -16.19
N ALA A 537 -2.50 -8.60 -17.08
CA ALA A 537 -3.63 -9.10 -17.85
C ALA A 537 -3.56 -8.57 -19.27
N GLU A 538 -3.53 -9.46 -20.26
CA GLU A 538 -3.71 -9.06 -21.65
C GLU A 538 -5.19 -9.05 -21.98
N VAL A 539 -5.73 -7.85 -22.25
CA VAL A 539 -7.15 -7.63 -22.54
C VAL A 539 -7.26 -6.95 -23.88
N ASN A 540 -7.89 -7.61 -24.85
CA ASN A 540 -8.07 -7.10 -26.23
C ASN A 540 -6.74 -6.66 -26.91
N GLY A 541 -5.66 -7.43 -26.70
CA GLY A 541 -4.34 -7.13 -27.26
C GLY A 541 -3.59 -5.98 -26.57
N ARG A 542 -4.09 -5.48 -25.45
CA ARG A 542 -3.47 -4.44 -24.62
C ARG A 542 -3.07 -5.02 -23.27
N MET A 543 -1.79 -4.85 -22.91
CA MET A 543 -1.30 -5.26 -21.59
C MET A 543 -1.77 -4.28 -20.53
N GLN A 544 -2.47 -4.79 -19.53
CA GLN A 544 -2.95 -4.05 -18.38
C GLN A 544 -2.29 -4.57 -17.09
N VAL A 545 -2.19 -3.71 -16.10
CA VAL A 545 -1.77 -4.04 -14.74
C VAL A 545 -2.97 -3.92 -13.82
N LEU A 546 -3.40 -5.05 -13.28
CA LEU A 546 -4.48 -5.12 -12.29
C LEU A 546 -3.89 -4.91 -10.89
N PHE A 547 -4.48 -4.02 -10.12
CA PHE A 547 -4.02 -3.70 -8.76
C PHE A 547 -5.18 -3.52 -7.80
N GLY A 548 -5.17 -4.30 -6.72
CA GLY A 548 -6.15 -4.21 -5.64
C GLY A 548 -5.81 -3.07 -4.68
N GLY A 549 -6.72 -2.12 -4.53
CA GLY A 549 -6.54 -0.98 -3.65
C GLY A 549 -6.83 -1.28 -2.19
N GLY A 550 -6.10 -0.62 -1.28
CA GLY A 550 -6.41 -0.60 0.15
C GLY A 550 -7.75 0.09 0.49
N ASP A 551 -8.43 0.69 -0.50
CA ASP A 551 -9.79 1.22 -0.42
C ASP A 551 -10.87 0.23 -0.90
N GLY A 552 -10.47 -1.00 -1.26
CA GLY A 552 -11.37 -2.04 -1.79
C GLY A 552 -11.79 -1.82 -3.25
N VAL A 553 -11.04 -0.99 -3.98
CA VAL A 553 -11.26 -0.75 -5.42
C VAL A 553 -10.17 -1.46 -6.20
N LEU A 554 -10.58 -2.35 -7.11
CA LEU A 554 -9.70 -2.90 -8.12
C LEU A 554 -9.52 -1.88 -9.25
N ARG A 555 -8.28 -1.63 -9.64
CA ARG A 555 -7.94 -0.74 -10.76
C ARG A 555 -7.13 -1.46 -11.80
N ALA A 556 -7.41 -1.16 -13.06
CA ALA A 556 -6.61 -1.62 -14.19
C ALA A 556 -5.89 -0.42 -14.81
N TYR A 557 -4.61 -0.54 -14.95
CA TYR A 557 -3.75 0.47 -15.56
C TYR A 557 -3.18 -0.03 -16.87
N ASP A 558 -3.01 0.87 -17.82
CA ASP A 558 -2.20 0.57 -19.01
C ASP A 558 -0.74 0.32 -18.58
N ALA A 559 -0.17 -0.81 -18.96
CA ALA A 559 1.15 -1.19 -18.51
C ALA A 559 2.26 -0.24 -19.00
N ALA A 560 2.09 0.40 -20.18
CA ALA A 560 3.08 1.29 -20.76
C ALA A 560 3.06 2.67 -20.13
N SER A 561 1.86 3.22 -19.87
CA SER A 561 1.69 4.61 -19.46
C SER A 561 1.36 4.79 -17.98
N GLY A 562 0.82 3.77 -17.33
CA GLY A 562 0.27 3.88 -15.96
C GLY A 562 -1.10 4.58 -15.90
N ASP A 563 -1.72 4.86 -17.05
CA ASP A 563 -3.06 5.46 -17.09
C ASP A 563 -4.10 4.46 -16.59
N GLU A 564 -5.03 4.93 -15.76
CA GLU A 564 -6.15 4.12 -15.33
C GLU A 564 -7.11 3.86 -16.50
N VAL A 565 -7.32 2.59 -16.82
CA VAL A 565 -8.22 2.15 -17.90
C VAL A 565 -9.64 1.99 -17.38
N TRP A 566 -9.76 1.27 -16.23
CA TRP A 566 -11.04 1.07 -15.56
C TRP A 566 -10.83 0.81 -14.06
N GLN A 567 -11.92 1.01 -13.30
CA GLN A 567 -11.96 0.68 -11.88
C GLN A 567 -13.25 -0.06 -11.52
N PHE A 568 -13.18 -0.87 -10.46
CA PHE A 568 -14.29 -1.61 -9.90
C PHE A 568 -14.27 -1.50 -8.37
N ASP A 569 -15.32 -0.90 -7.77
CA ASP A 569 -15.49 -0.86 -6.30
C ASP A 569 -16.27 -2.08 -5.82
N GLY A 570 -15.59 -2.99 -5.13
CA GLY A 570 -16.20 -4.21 -4.59
C GLY A 570 -17.00 -3.99 -3.31
N ASN A 571 -17.04 -2.80 -2.75
CA ASN A 571 -17.74 -2.54 -1.50
C ASN A 571 -19.21 -2.15 -1.72
N PRO A 572 -20.09 -2.42 -0.71
CA PRO A 572 -21.44 -1.90 -0.71
C PRO A 572 -21.48 -0.38 -0.86
N LYS A 573 -22.47 0.15 -1.58
CA LYS A 573 -22.61 1.60 -1.86
C LYS A 573 -22.75 2.47 -0.61
N ASP A 574 -23.24 1.91 0.49
CA ASP A 574 -23.39 2.56 1.79
C ASP A 574 -22.20 2.33 2.73
N ALA A 575 -21.19 1.60 2.28
CA ALA A 575 -19.98 1.36 3.05
C ALA A 575 -19.15 2.64 3.21
N ARG A 576 -18.71 2.91 4.42
CA ARG A 576 -18.00 4.14 4.78
C ARG A 576 -16.52 4.02 4.58
N LEU A 577 -15.88 5.12 4.16
CA LEU A 577 -14.43 5.20 3.97
C LEU A 577 -13.64 5.19 5.27
N LEU A 578 -14.18 5.81 6.33
CA LEU A 578 -13.48 5.91 7.59
C LEU A 578 -13.90 4.79 8.55
N PRO A 579 -12.96 4.20 9.28
CA PRO A 579 -13.28 3.24 10.32
C PRO A 579 -14.08 3.93 11.43
N ARG A 580 -14.84 3.12 12.14
CA ARG A 580 -15.57 3.56 13.30
C ARG A 580 -15.14 2.72 14.50
N ALA A 581 -14.57 3.34 15.53
CA ALA A 581 -13.96 2.64 16.66
C ALA A 581 -13.03 1.50 16.21
N GLY A 582 -12.20 1.75 15.22
CA GLY A 582 -11.39 0.70 14.60
C GLY A 582 -12.17 -0.32 13.75
N VAL A 583 -13.49 -0.15 13.57
CA VAL A 583 -14.32 -1.07 12.78
C VAL A 583 -14.62 -0.47 11.40
N PHE A 584 -14.03 -1.05 10.38
CA PHE A 584 -14.28 -0.68 8.99
C PHE A 584 -15.59 -1.29 8.49
N SER A 585 -16.40 -0.51 7.77
CA SER A 585 -17.56 -1.02 7.02
C SER A 585 -17.22 -1.33 5.55
N ARG A 586 -16.01 -0.93 5.11
CA ARG A 586 -15.43 -1.29 3.81
C ARG A 586 -14.37 -2.37 3.99
N SER A 587 -14.23 -3.23 3.01
CA SER A 587 -13.14 -4.20 2.90
C SER A 587 -12.09 -3.70 1.92
N SER A 588 -10.83 -4.02 2.20
CA SER A 588 -9.70 -3.83 1.29
C SER A 588 -9.59 -5.00 0.31
N ILE A 589 -8.84 -4.81 -0.76
CA ILE A 589 -8.33 -5.91 -1.58
C ILE A 589 -6.87 -6.13 -1.18
N ILE A 590 -6.66 -7.06 -0.24
CA ILE A 590 -5.33 -7.45 0.25
C ILE A 590 -4.76 -8.55 -0.64
N ALA A 591 -5.56 -9.56 -0.93
CA ALA A 591 -5.24 -10.63 -1.87
C ALA A 591 -4.93 -10.07 -3.27
N SER A 592 -3.93 -10.61 -3.96
CA SER A 592 -3.68 -10.22 -5.34
C SER A 592 -4.82 -10.64 -6.24
N PRO A 593 -5.23 -9.83 -7.23
CA PRO A 593 -6.19 -10.22 -8.25
C PRO A 593 -5.69 -11.45 -9.02
N VAL A 594 -6.57 -12.22 -9.62
CA VAL A 594 -6.21 -13.32 -10.49
C VAL A 594 -6.84 -13.10 -11.85
N PHE A 595 -6.04 -13.05 -12.91
CA PHE A 595 -6.52 -13.06 -14.28
C PHE A 595 -6.40 -14.47 -14.86
N ALA A 596 -7.53 -15.10 -15.11
CA ALA A 596 -7.58 -16.44 -15.65
C ALA A 596 -8.87 -16.64 -16.47
N GLU A 597 -8.80 -17.44 -17.52
CA GLU A 597 -9.95 -17.81 -18.35
C GLU A 597 -10.73 -16.58 -18.88
N GLY A 598 -10.03 -15.48 -19.19
CA GLY A 598 -10.62 -14.22 -19.67
C GLY A 598 -11.42 -13.45 -18.62
N ARG A 599 -11.26 -13.75 -17.33
CA ARG A 599 -11.94 -13.10 -16.21
C ARG A 599 -10.93 -12.61 -15.17
N VAL A 600 -11.32 -11.62 -14.39
CA VAL A 600 -10.60 -11.20 -13.21
C VAL A 600 -11.35 -11.68 -11.97
N PHE A 601 -10.64 -12.37 -11.09
CA PHE A 601 -11.16 -12.79 -9.79
C PHE A 601 -10.50 -11.96 -8.70
N ILE A 602 -11.31 -11.45 -7.77
CA ILE A 602 -10.83 -10.79 -6.55
C ILE A 602 -11.52 -11.39 -5.34
N ALA A 603 -10.78 -11.48 -4.26
CA ALA A 603 -11.31 -11.79 -2.95
C ALA A 603 -11.06 -10.60 -2.02
N MET A 604 -12.11 -10.16 -1.34
CA MET A 604 -12.06 -9.00 -0.46
C MET A 604 -12.00 -9.46 0.99
N GLY A 605 -11.25 -8.71 1.79
CA GLY A 605 -11.14 -8.97 3.20
C GLY A 605 -10.60 -7.76 3.94
N GLN A 606 -10.62 -7.85 5.26
CA GLN A 606 -9.97 -6.89 6.15
C GLN A 606 -8.80 -7.57 6.84
N SER A 607 -7.78 -6.77 7.18
CA SER A 607 -6.72 -7.22 8.07
C SER A 607 -7.30 -7.72 9.40
N PRO A 608 -6.73 -8.74 10.04
CA PRO A 608 -7.12 -9.17 11.38
C PRO A 608 -7.12 -7.98 12.36
N GLY A 609 -8.13 -7.94 13.25
CA GLY A 609 -8.28 -6.86 14.21
C GLY A 609 -9.06 -5.63 13.73
N HIS A 610 -9.39 -5.48 12.44
CA HIS A 610 -9.99 -4.28 11.85
C HIS A 610 -11.48 -4.41 11.49
N GLY A 611 -12.24 -5.24 12.19
CA GLY A 611 -13.70 -5.26 12.11
C GLY A 611 -14.32 -6.39 11.28
N ASN A 612 -15.63 -6.26 11.01
CA ASN A 612 -16.48 -7.30 10.42
C ASN A 612 -17.12 -6.83 9.09
N ALA A 613 -16.41 -6.11 8.23
CA ALA A 613 -16.94 -5.77 6.92
C ALA A 613 -17.16 -7.03 6.07
N PRO A 614 -18.11 -6.98 5.11
CA PRO A 614 -18.41 -8.14 4.29
C PRO A 614 -17.21 -8.66 3.54
N SER A 615 -17.02 -9.97 3.54
CA SER A 615 -16.07 -10.66 2.67
C SER A 615 -16.83 -11.08 1.42
N LEU A 616 -16.25 -10.76 0.27
CA LEU A 616 -16.88 -10.97 -1.03
C LEU A 616 -15.85 -11.50 -2.03
N VAL A 617 -16.25 -12.45 -2.82
CA VAL A 617 -15.47 -12.94 -3.96
C VAL A 617 -16.22 -12.58 -5.24
N TYR A 618 -15.51 -11.97 -6.18
CA TYR A 618 -16.08 -11.55 -7.46
C TYR A 618 -15.38 -12.22 -8.64
N ALA A 619 -16.16 -12.49 -9.70
CA ALA A 619 -15.62 -12.59 -11.04
C ALA A 619 -16.08 -11.37 -11.85
N ILE A 620 -15.15 -10.75 -12.55
CA ILE A 620 -15.33 -9.49 -13.25
C ILE A 620 -14.91 -9.67 -14.70
N ASN A 621 -15.72 -9.15 -15.64
CA ASN A 621 -15.32 -9.01 -17.03
C ASN A 621 -14.32 -7.86 -17.15
N PRO A 622 -13.06 -8.10 -17.62
CA PRO A 622 -12.04 -7.05 -17.72
C PRO A 622 -12.27 -6.06 -18.87
N ASN A 623 -13.25 -6.32 -19.73
CA ASN A 623 -13.54 -5.45 -20.87
C ASN A 623 -14.36 -4.24 -20.42
N GLY A 624 -13.72 -3.05 -20.29
CA GLY A 624 -14.41 -1.84 -19.88
C GLY A 624 -13.51 -0.60 -19.90
N GLN A 625 -14.10 0.54 -19.62
CA GLN A 625 -13.43 1.81 -19.41
C GLN A 625 -14.14 2.60 -18.31
N GLY A 626 -13.38 3.35 -17.52
CA GLY A 626 -13.91 4.13 -16.41
C GLY A 626 -14.47 3.25 -15.29
N ASP A 627 -15.55 3.67 -14.62
CA ASP A 627 -16.17 2.93 -13.54
C ASP A 627 -17.06 1.80 -14.06
N VAL A 628 -16.61 0.55 -13.86
CA VAL A 628 -17.30 -0.66 -14.31
C VAL A 628 -18.05 -1.39 -13.18
N THR A 629 -18.17 -0.78 -12.01
CA THR A 629 -18.74 -1.39 -10.80
C THR A 629 -20.14 -1.97 -11.00
N SER A 630 -20.98 -1.31 -11.79
CA SER A 630 -22.37 -1.74 -11.99
C SER A 630 -22.59 -2.60 -13.26
N THR A 631 -21.58 -2.71 -14.13
CA THR A 631 -21.75 -3.28 -15.48
C THR A 631 -21.00 -4.57 -15.71
N ASN A 632 -19.87 -4.80 -15.03
CA ASN A 632 -18.93 -5.85 -15.39
C ASN A 632 -18.86 -7.02 -14.41
N VAL A 633 -19.70 -7.04 -13.36
CA VAL A 633 -19.80 -8.19 -12.45
C VAL A 633 -20.43 -9.37 -13.19
N LEU A 634 -19.72 -10.49 -13.24
CA LEU A 634 -20.22 -11.75 -13.77
C LEU A 634 -20.98 -12.53 -12.69
N TRP A 635 -20.39 -12.63 -11.51
CA TRP A 635 -21.01 -13.20 -10.32
C TRP A 635 -20.33 -12.69 -9.03
N THR A 636 -21.02 -12.86 -7.91
CA THR A 636 -20.55 -12.56 -6.55
C THR A 636 -20.84 -13.75 -5.64
N SER A 637 -19.86 -14.15 -4.82
CA SER A 637 -20.04 -15.14 -3.75
C SER A 637 -19.93 -14.45 -2.38
N HIS A 638 -20.83 -14.83 -1.46
CA HIS A 638 -20.88 -14.39 -0.06
C HIS A 638 -20.54 -15.53 0.91
N GLU A 639 -20.20 -16.71 0.40
CA GLU A 639 -19.98 -17.91 1.21
C GLU A 639 -18.59 -17.98 1.84
N VAL A 640 -17.66 -17.16 1.34
CA VAL A 640 -16.25 -17.15 1.74
C VAL A 640 -16.05 -16.15 2.86
N GLY A 641 -15.29 -16.53 3.88
CA GLY A 641 -14.86 -15.65 4.97
C GLY A 641 -13.84 -14.58 4.52
N ARG A 642 -13.19 -13.92 5.47
CA ARG A 642 -12.17 -12.89 5.18
C ARG A 642 -10.97 -13.51 4.48
N VAL A 643 -10.57 -12.95 3.35
CA VAL A 643 -9.46 -13.43 2.52
C VAL A 643 -8.32 -12.42 2.50
N VAL A 644 -7.13 -12.90 2.79
CA VAL A 644 -5.87 -12.14 2.62
C VAL A 644 -4.92 -12.84 1.64
N GLY A 645 -5.07 -14.15 1.46
CA GLY A 645 -4.29 -14.96 0.52
C GLY A 645 -4.83 -14.88 -0.91
N THR A 646 -3.93 -14.96 -1.88
CA THR A 646 -4.30 -14.94 -3.30
C THR A 646 -5.06 -16.20 -3.69
N PRO A 647 -6.25 -16.09 -4.31
CA PRO A 647 -7.00 -17.23 -4.85
C PRO A 647 -6.23 -17.96 -5.97
N ILE A 648 -6.60 -19.20 -6.23
CA ILE A 648 -6.01 -20.00 -7.31
C ILE A 648 -7.09 -20.45 -8.27
N VAL A 649 -6.91 -20.23 -9.57
CA VAL A 649 -7.81 -20.69 -10.63
C VAL A 649 -7.13 -21.74 -11.48
N LYS A 650 -7.80 -22.88 -11.67
CA LYS A 650 -7.35 -23.94 -12.57
C LYS A 650 -8.51 -24.80 -13.04
N ASP A 651 -8.56 -25.09 -14.33
CA ASP A 651 -9.50 -26.04 -14.97
C ASP A 651 -10.98 -25.75 -14.58
N GLY A 652 -11.38 -24.45 -14.59
CA GLY A 652 -12.73 -24.02 -14.24
C GLY A 652 -13.05 -24.06 -12.74
N LEU A 653 -12.06 -24.23 -11.87
CA LEU A 653 -12.19 -24.25 -10.42
C LEU A 653 -11.45 -23.05 -9.81
N LEU A 654 -12.08 -22.41 -8.83
CA LEU A 654 -11.49 -21.33 -8.03
C LEU A 654 -11.36 -21.83 -6.59
N TYR A 655 -10.13 -21.83 -6.08
CA TYR A 655 -9.80 -22.17 -4.69
C TYR A 655 -9.50 -20.91 -3.91
N VAL A 656 -10.15 -20.78 -2.75
CA VAL A 656 -10.00 -19.62 -1.86
C VAL A 656 -9.82 -20.12 -0.43
N GLY A 657 -8.75 -19.67 0.24
CA GLY A 657 -8.55 -19.91 1.67
C GLY A 657 -8.90 -18.65 2.47
N ASP A 658 -9.63 -18.81 3.56
CA ASP A 658 -10.02 -17.70 4.42
C ASP A 658 -9.35 -17.70 5.79
N LEU A 659 -9.44 -16.57 6.49
CA LEU A 659 -8.91 -16.42 7.85
C LEU A 659 -9.74 -17.18 8.92
N GLY A 660 -10.89 -17.75 8.55
CA GLY A 660 -11.63 -18.70 9.38
C GLY A 660 -11.06 -20.11 9.32
N GLY A 661 -10.05 -20.34 8.47
CA GLY A 661 -9.41 -21.65 8.31
C GLY A 661 -10.16 -22.57 7.32
N THR A 662 -11.00 -22.02 6.47
CA THR A 662 -11.74 -22.79 5.48
C THR A 662 -11.15 -22.63 4.08
N VAL A 663 -10.94 -23.76 3.40
CA VAL A 663 -10.69 -23.81 1.96
C VAL A 663 -12.00 -23.98 1.24
N HIS A 664 -12.31 -23.06 0.33
CA HIS A 664 -13.49 -23.12 -0.53
C HIS A 664 -13.06 -23.49 -1.95
N CYS A 665 -13.80 -24.39 -2.58
CA CYS A 665 -13.71 -24.66 -4.01
C CYS A 665 -14.99 -24.20 -4.68
N LEU A 666 -14.87 -23.20 -5.53
CA LEU A 666 -15.98 -22.64 -6.29
C LEU A 666 -15.87 -23.04 -7.77
N ASP A 667 -17.00 -23.16 -8.44
CA ASP A 667 -17.03 -23.17 -9.89
C ASP A 667 -16.68 -21.79 -10.44
N ALA A 668 -15.59 -21.67 -11.17
CA ALA A 668 -15.05 -20.38 -11.61
C ALA A 668 -15.99 -19.65 -12.60
N ALA A 669 -16.88 -20.35 -13.28
CA ALA A 669 -17.83 -19.75 -14.22
C ALA A 669 -19.05 -19.14 -13.52
N THR A 670 -19.49 -19.71 -12.40
CA THR A 670 -20.76 -19.38 -11.74
C THR A 670 -20.62 -18.84 -10.31
N GLY A 671 -19.46 -19.03 -9.66
CA GLY A 671 -19.27 -18.71 -8.25
C GLY A 671 -19.94 -19.67 -7.27
N THR A 672 -20.52 -20.75 -7.75
CA THR A 672 -21.21 -21.76 -6.92
C THR A 672 -20.18 -22.54 -6.10
N GLU A 673 -20.36 -22.63 -4.79
CA GLU A 673 -19.52 -23.48 -3.92
C GLU A 673 -19.78 -24.96 -4.26
N LEU A 674 -18.72 -25.68 -4.62
CA LEU A 674 -18.75 -27.11 -4.90
C LEU A 674 -18.47 -27.93 -3.64
N TRP A 675 -17.48 -27.49 -2.88
CA TRP A 675 -17.12 -28.06 -1.59
C TRP A 675 -16.30 -27.09 -0.76
N LYS A 676 -16.23 -27.37 0.54
CA LYS A 676 -15.35 -26.70 1.47
C LYS A 676 -14.65 -27.67 2.42
N HIS A 677 -13.50 -27.27 2.97
CA HIS A 677 -12.71 -28.02 3.91
C HIS A 677 -12.18 -27.13 5.03
N GLU A 678 -12.43 -27.51 6.27
CA GLU A 678 -11.95 -26.78 7.47
C GLU A 678 -10.56 -27.29 7.86
N THR A 679 -9.62 -26.39 8.06
CA THR A 679 -8.24 -26.67 8.53
C THR A 679 -8.04 -26.31 9.99
N ASN A 680 -9.08 -25.81 10.67
CA ASN A 680 -9.15 -25.44 12.08
C ASN A 680 -8.31 -24.23 12.53
N ASP A 681 -7.60 -23.56 11.61
CA ASP A 681 -6.86 -22.33 11.91
C ASP A 681 -6.68 -21.47 10.64
N ALA A 682 -6.36 -20.19 10.82
CA ALA A 682 -6.34 -19.19 9.74
C ALA A 682 -5.41 -19.53 8.56
N ILE A 683 -5.91 -19.34 7.33
CA ILE A 683 -5.13 -19.48 6.10
C ILE A 683 -4.71 -18.08 5.64
N TRP A 684 -3.41 -17.75 5.80
CA TRP A 684 -2.88 -16.42 5.51
C TRP A 684 -2.45 -16.20 4.05
N GLY A 685 -2.07 -17.22 3.33
CA GLY A 685 -1.59 -17.06 1.94
C GLY A 685 -0.81 -18.26 1.42
N CYS A 686 -0.76 -19.31 2.21
CA CYS A 686 0.07 -20.48 1.98
C CYS A 686 -0.61 -21.56 1.14
N MET A 687 -1.31 -21.18 0.08
CA MET A 687 -1.85 -22.15 -0.88
C MET A 687 -0.96 -22.27 -2.10
N LEU A 688 -0.68 -23.52 -2.50
CA LEU A 688 0.07 -23.86 -3.71
C LEU A 688 -0.69 -24.95 -4.47
N LEU A 689 -0.91 -24.74 -5.76
CA LEU A 689 -1.44 -25.75 -6.66
C LEU A 689 -0.37 -26.18 -7.66
N THR A 690 -0.06 -27.47 -7.70
CA THR A 690 0.89 -28.06 -8.65
C THR A 690 0.40 -29.46 -9.05
N GLY A 691 0.47 -29.79 -10.34
CA GLY A 691 -0.15 -31.00 -10.84
C GLY A 691 -1.65 -31.02 -10.53
N ASP A 692 -2.10 -32.05 -9.84
CA ASP A 692 -3.47 -32.24 -9.35
C ASP A 692 -3.60 -32.06 -7.83
N ARG A 693 -2.61 -31.40 -7.19
CA ARG A 693 -2.49 -31.30 -5.73
C ARG A 693 -2.54 -29.84 -5.28
N LEU A 694 -3.41 -29.59 -4.30
CA LEU A 694 -3.53 -28.32 -3.61
C LEU A 694 -2.95 -28.47 -2.20
N TYR A 695 -1.82 -27.82 -1.95
CA TYR A 695 -1.17 -27.73 -0.64
C TYR A 695 -1.70 -26.49 0.08
N VAL A 696 -2.17 -26.65 1.30
CA VAL A 696 -2.75 -25.59 2.11
C VAL A 696 -2.16 -25.64 3.51
N GLY A 697 -1.38 -24.63 3.84
CA GLY A 697 -0.88 -24.45 5.20
C GLY A 697 -1.78 -23.51 6.02
N ASN A 698 -1.73 -23.60 7.34
CA ASN A 698 -2.45 -22.72 8.23
C ASN A 698 -1.57 -22.15 9.36
N ALA A 699 -2.08 -21.18 10.11
CA ALA A 699 -1.38 -20.54 11.22
C ALA A 699 -1.13 -21.47 12.43
N GLY A 700 -1.83 -22.60 12.53
CA GLY A 700 -1.59 -23.66 13.52
C GLY A 700 -0.45 -24.60 13.17
N GLY A 701 0.16 -24.46 11.98
CA GLY A 701 1.23 -25.35 11.51
C GLY A 701 0.73 -26.62 10.82
N LEU A 702 -0.55 -26.73 10.49
CA LEU A 702 -1.08 -27.87 9.74
C LEU A 702 -0.95 -27.63 8.23
N MET A 703 -0.28 -28.55 7.54
CA MET A 703 -0.28 -28.65 6.08
C MET A 703 -1.30 -29.69 5.63
N THR A 704 -2.35 -29.26 4.96
CA THR A 704 -3.35 -30.13 4.32
C THR A 704 -3.06 -30.24 2.82
N VAL A 705 -3.01 -31.45 2.29
CA VAL A 705 -2.89 -31.71 0.86
C VAL A 705 -4.22 -32.25 0.34
N LEU A 706 -4.80 -31.52 -0.61
CA LEU A 706 -6.09 -31.88 -1.23
C LEU A 706 -5.88 -32.22 -2.71
N ARG A 707 -6.76 -33.03 -3.27
CA ARG A 707 -6.84 -33.19 -4.73
C ARG A 707 -7.54 -31.98 -5.33
N ALA A 708 -6.95 -31.39 -6.35
CA ALA A 708 -7.54 -30.29 -7.11
C ALA A 708 -8.63 -30.85 -8.05
N SER A 709 -9.84 -30.95 -7.57
CA SER A 709 -10.97 -31.55 -8.32
C SER A 709 -12.32 -30.97 -7.88
N ARG A 710 -13.39 -31.26 -8.68
CA ARG A 710 -14.77 -30.82 -8.36
C ARG A 710 -15.36 -31.51 -7.12
N SER A 711 -14.76 -32.59 -6.64
CA SER A 711 -15.15 -33.29 -5.42
C SER A 711 -14.05 -33.25 -4.38
N LYS A 712 -14.41 -33.04 -3.11
CA LYS A 712 -13.45 -33.00 -2.00
C LYS A 712 -12.76 -34.34 -1.78
N GLU A 713 -11.42 -34.32 -1.82
CA GLU A 713 -10.59 -35.46 -1.45
C GLU A 713 -9.37 -34.94 -0.68
N VAL A 714 -9.24 -35.35 0.57
CA VAL A 714 -8.05 -35.06 1.41
C VAL A 714 -7.05 -36.18 1.20
N LEU A 715 -5.86 -35.83 0.68
CA LEU A 715 -4.78 -36.79 0.44
C LEU A 715 -3.95 -37.04 1.69
N SER A 716 -3.67 -35.98 2.44
CA SER A 716 -2.93 -36.05 3.70
C SER A 716 -3.08 -34.78 4.53
N GLN A 717 -2.75 -34.91 5.81
CA GLN A 717 -2.58 -33.81 6.75
C GLN A 717 -1.27 -34.05 7.53
N ILE A 718 -0.43 -33.02 7.59
CA ILE A 718 0.93 -33.09 8.17
C ILE A 718 1.08 -31.94 9.15
N GLU A 719 1.40 -32.25 10.40
CA GLU A 719 1.76 -31.25 11.39
C GLU A 719 3.23 -30.81 11.20
N MET A 720 3.42 -29.50 11.12
CA MET A 720 4.73 -28.87 11.08
C MET A 720 5.10 -28.37 12.47
N ASP A 721 6.38 -28.04 12.64
CA ASP A 721 6.95 -27.58 13.92
C ASP A 721 6.63 -26.11 14.26
N ALA A 722 6.07 -25.35 13.31
CA ALA A 722 5.72 -23.94 13.48
C ALA A 722 4.64 -23.50 12.48
N PRO A 723 4.02 -22.31 12.68
CA PRO A 723 3.04 -21.72 11.78
C PRO A 723 3.48 -21.67 10.32
N LEU A 724 2.50 -21.75 9.42
CA LEU A 724 2.68 -21.65 7.98
C LEU A 724 2.00 -20.38 7.48
N TYR A 725 2.78 -19.39 7.05
CA TYR A 725 2.27 -18.11 6.54
C TYR A 725 2.60 -17.90 5.06
N SER A 726 3.60 -18.60 4.54
CA SER A 726 4.12 -18.41 3.19
C SER A 726 3.71 -19.54 2.24
N ARG A 727 3.56 -19.21 0.95
CA ARG A 727 3.30 -20.20 -0.10
C ARG A 727 4.57 -21.03 -0.37
N PRO A 728 4.50 -22.35 -0.41
CA PRO A 728 5.64 -23.19 -0.80
C PRO A 728 6.06 -22.96 -2.26
N ALA A 729 7.33 -23.22 -2.57
CA ALA A 729 7.85 -23.26 -3.94
C ALA A 729 8.09 -24.72 -4.40
N VAL A 730 7.91 -24.97 -5.70
CA VAL A 730 8.12 -26.29 -6.30
C VAL A 730 9.14 -26.22 -7.42
N VAL A 731 10.10 -27.16 -7.39
CA VAL A 731 11.04 -27.37 -8.49
C VAL A 731 11.10 -28.88 -8.77
N GLY A 732 10.56 -29.30 -9.91
CA GLY A 732 10.42 -30.71 -10.22
C GLY A 732 9.59 -31.45 -9.18
N GLU A 733 10.13 -32.51 -8.59
CA GLU A 733 9.47 -33.31 -7.52
C GLU A 733 9.79 -32.80 -6.10
N ALA A 734 10.46 -31.65 -5.96
CA ALA A 734 10.86 -31.09 -4.69
C ALA A 734 9.99 -29.91 -4.27
N LEU A 735 9.64 -29.86 -2.99
CA LEU A 735 8.90 -28.78 -2.34
C LEU A 735 9.83 -28.03 -1.38
N TYR A 736 9.97 -26.73 -1.56
CA TYR A 736 10.61 -25.82 -0.60
C TYR A 736 9.54 -25.16 0.22
N LEU A 737 9.51 -25.46 1.52
CA LEU A 737 8.47 -25.03 2.43
C LEU A 737 9.10 -24.23 3.58
N ALA A 738 8.65 -23.00 3.80
CA ALA A 738 9.04 -22.24 4.97
C ALA A 738 7.92 -22.26 6.03
N THR A 739 8.27 -22.61 7.26
CA THR A 739 7.50 -22.31 8.47
C THR A 739 7.89 -20.93 9.00
N ALA A 740 7.29 -20.46 10.06
CA ALA A 740 7.62 -19.15 10.65
C ALA A 740 9.12 -18.99 10.98
N ASN A 741 9.85 -20.07 11.20
CA ASN A 741 11.24 -20.05 11.66
C ASN A 741 12.18 -21.06 10.99
N ARG A 742 11.76 -21.79 9.97
CA ARG A 742 12.58 -22.83 9.33
C ARG A 742 12.23 -23.02 7.86
N LEU A 743 13.25 -23.25 7.04
CA LEU A 743 13.10 -23.63 5.64
C LEU A 743 13.39 -25.12 5.47
N TYR A 744 12.53 -25.82 4.75
CA TYR A 744 12.62 -27.25 4.47
C TYR A 744 12.76 -27.50 2.95
N LEU A 745 13.60 -28.46 2.58
CA LEU A 745 13.53 -29.15 1.29
C LEU A 745 12.88 -30.50 1.51
N ILE A 746 11.73 -30.69 0.90
CA ILE A 746 10.91 -31.91 0.99
C ILE A 746 10.89 -32.58 -0.39
N ALA A 747 11.38 -33.80 -0.46
CA ALA A 747 11.39 -34.63 -1.66
C ALA A 747 11.38 -36.09 -1.27
N ALA A 748 10.95 -36.97 -2.19
CA ALA A 748 11.08 -38.41 -1.96
C ALA A 748 12.57 -38.77 -1.76
N LYS A 749 12.89 -39.42 -0.64
CA LYS A 749 14.23 -39.99 -0.46
C LYS A 749 14.40 -41.17 -1.39
N PRO A 750 15.52 -41.27 -2.09
CA PRO A 750 15.82 -42.42 -2.97
C PRO A 750 15.85 -43.77 -2.27
#